data_816952e3f40c28913968a24eb69ddd23
#
_entry.id   816952e3f40c28913968a24eb69ddd23
#
_cell.length_a   1.000
_cell.length_b   1.000
_cell.length_c   1.000
_cell.angle_alpha   90.00
_cell.angle_beta   90.00
_cell.angle_gamma   90.00
#
_symmetry.space_group_name_H-M   'P 1'
#
loop_
_entity.id
_entity.type
_entity.pdbx_description
1 polymer ?
#
loop_
_entity_poly.entity_id
_entity_poly.type
_entity_poly.pdbx_seq_one_letter_code
_entity_poly.pdbx_strand_id
1 'polypeptide(L)'
;MTRDAIRAGVALSARNTILATALVFIFGANAVADNVPAPQMQTKPASTSTAARNAAVLQQLPFADREDYESVKRGLIASYKGEIKAADGRVVWNMQAYDFLQADKSPDTVNPSLWRQAQLNANAGLFQVTDRLYQVRGLDLANMTIIEGSKGLIIIDPLMTTETARAALELYYQHRPKKPVVAVIYSHSHIDHFGGVRGVVDEADVKAGKVKIYAPAGFMEEAVSENVFAGTAMLRRGQYQGGSLLPRGEHAHVDTGIGKGTPQGGTVTLIAPTVLLTKHYETHRIDGLDIEFQLTPGTEAPAEMNLYLPQLKALCMAENATHTMHNILTPRGALVRDAKAWGKYIDDSLVRYGDKATVLFAQHNWPTWGGERIRTMLADQRDMYTFLNDRTLHLLNQGLTPMEIAEAMQKLPGELETKWSTRGYYGTLSHNSRAVYQRYLGFYDANPASLNPLSPVEAGKRYVEALGGAANVLKLMRSAMDKGDYRWAVQLGNHLVFAEPENREARAAQADTLEQLGYQAESSLWRNIYLSGAAELRNGVQAQKGMRSTVDLVKALEPGMFFDFMAVRLDSNKAVGHDMALNWVFSDLKKPFALTLRNGVLTYREGSKHAKADATITMSKATLDRINLRQIDLPAAIKQGEIKIEGNGQKLGELMGMLATFSPSFNIVTP
;
A
#
# COMPACT_ATOMS: atom_id res chain seq x y z
N MET A 1 45.58 17.18 40.92
CA MET A 1 44.45 16.58 40.20
C MET A 1 45.01 15.94 38.94
N THR A 2 45.10 14.64 38.95
CA THR A 2 45.89 13.83 38.02
C THR A 2 45.17 13.61 36.69
N ARG A 3 45.94 13.47 35.62
CA ARG A 3 45.47 13.24 34.23
C ARG A 3 44.47 12.08 34.05
N ASP A 4 44.34 11.21 35.04
CA ASP A 4 43.43 10.04 34.99
C ASP A 4 41.98 10.39 35.29
N ALA A 5 41.69 11.46 36.04
CA ALA A 5 40.31 11.91 36.29
C ALA A 5 39.65 12.56 35.06
N ILE A 6 40.45 13.16 34.16
CA ILE A 6 39.95 13.77 32.91
C ILE A 6 39.66 12.69 31.85
N ARG A 7 40.43 11.60 31.82
CA ARG A 7 40.15 10.46 30.89
C ARG A 7 38.91 9.66 31.25
N ALA A 8 38.58 9.52 32.51
CA ALA A 8 37.36 8.82 32.95
C ALA A 8 36.09 9.62 32.64
N GLY A 9 36.13 10.96 32.79
CA GLY A 9 34.98 11.83 32.47
C GLY A 9 34.66 11.91 30.96
N VAL A 10 35.71 11.94 30.12
CA VAL A 10 35.54 11.97 28.65
C VAL A 10 35.12 10.60 28.13
N ALA A 11 35.56 9.49 28.73
CA ALA A 11 35.13 8.14 28.34
C ALA A 11 33.67 7.83 28.72
N LEU A 12 33.17 8.40 29.85
CA LEU A 12 31.74 8.27 30.21
C LEU A 12 30.83 9.11 29.31
N SER A 13 31.26 10.31 28.90
CA SER A 13 30.51 11.19 28.02
C SER A 13 30.41 10.61 26.59
N ALA A 14 31.50 10.07 26.06
CA ALA A 14 31.50 9.44 24.72
C ALA A 14 30.71 8.11 24.68
N ARG A 15 30.68 7.33 25.78
CA ARG A 15 29.92 6.08 25.88
C ARG A 15 28.42 6.31 26.01
N ASN A 16 27.97 7.39 26.65
CA ASN A 16 26.56 7.73 26.78
C ASN A 16 25.95 8.26 25.47
N THR A 17 26.74 8.86 24.58
CA THR A 17 26.27 9.38 23.28
C THR A 17 26.02 8.26 22.28
N ILE A 18 26.69 7.12 22.39
CA ILE A 18 26.49 5.96 21.49
C ILE A 18 25.24 5.16 21.89
N LEU A 19 24.84 5.14 23.16
CA LEU A 19 23.61 4.45 23.61
C LEU A 19 22.32 5.15 23.15
N ALA A 20 22.35 6.45 22.88
CA ALA A 20 21.16 7.25 22.56
C ALA A 20 20.59 7.00 21.16
N THR A 21 21.37 6.44 20.23
CA THR A 21 21.01 6.44 18.80
C THR A 21 20.36 5.14 18.31
N ALA A 22 20.42 4.06 19.04
CA ALA A 22 20.14 2.72 18.52
C ALA A 22 18.69 2.22 18.71
N LEU A 23 17.92 2.71 19.69
CA LEU A 23 16.52 2.30 19.92
C LEU A 23 15.49 3.11 19.13
N VAL A 24 15.95 4.05 18.35
CA VAL A 24 15.12 5.04 17.69
C VAL A 24 15.01 4.70 16.22
N PHE A 25 13.95 4.16 15.74
CA PHE A 25 13.48 4.07 14.34
C PHE A 25 12.77 2.75 14.02
N ILE A 26 11.56 2.59 14.54
CA ILE A 26 10.60 1.68 13.90
C ILE A 26 9.88 2.40 12.76
N PHE A 27 9.71 3.72 12.84
CA PHE A 27 8.95 4.50 11.86
C PHE A 27 9.64 5.83 11.52
N GLY A 28 10.02 5.97 10.28
CA GLY A 28 10.44 7.13 9.51
C GLY A 28 11.07 8.33 10.21
N ALA A 29 12.22 8.75 9.69
CA ALA A 29 12.85 10.02 10.04
C ALA A 29 11.89 11.20 9.76
N ASN A 30 11.64 12.03 10.78
CA ASN A 30 11.09 13.37 10.56
C ASN A 30 12.19 14.24 9.93
N ALA A 31 12.37 14.14 8.61
CA ALA A 31 13.01 15.21 7.88
C ALA A 31 11.97 16.33 7.76
N VAL A 32 12.21 17.43 8.46
CA VAL A 32 11.58 18.71 8.13
C VAL A 32 12.11 19.05 6.74
N ALA A 33 11.33 18.76 5.71
CA ALA A 33 11.65 19.19 4.37
C ALA A 33 11.24 20.67 4.30
N ASP A 34 12.23 21.55 4.21
CA ASP A 34 12.01 22.90 3.71
C ASP A 34 11.24 22.83 2.38
N ASN A 35 10.48 23.89 2.06
CA ASN A 35 9.71 24.04 0.81
C ASN A 35 10.66 23.98 -0.41
N VAL A 36 11.10 22.80 -0.78
CA VAL A 36 11.77 22.58 -2.07
C VAL A 36 10.65 22.54 -3.11
N PRO A 37 10.63 23.42 -4.11
CA PRO A 37 9.68 23.34 -5.20
C PRO A 37 9.73 21.93 -5.81
N ALA A 38 8.56 21.37 -6.14
CA ALA A 38 8.52 20.12 -6.86
C ALA A 38 9.41 20.25 -8.12
N PRO A 39 10.33 19.28 -8.38
CA PRO A 39 11.20 19.36 -9.53
C PRO A 39 10.35 19.50 -10.79
N GLN A 40 10.69 20.47 -11.64
CA GLN A 40 10.06 20.59 -12.95
C GLN A 40 10.42 19.32 -13.73
N MET A 41 9.41 18.47 -13.99
CA MET A 41 9.62 17.31 -14.84
C MET A 41 9.86 17.79 -16.27
N GLN A 42 11.09 17.63 -16.74
CA GLN A 42 11.43 17.80 -18.16
C GLN A 42 10.95 16.57 -18.92
N THR A 43 9.65 16.43 -19.13
CA THR A 43 9.05 15.31 -19.84
C THR A 43 9.11 15.51 -21.34
N LYS A 44 9.19 14.40 -22.07
CA LYS A 44 9.06 14.39 -23.54
C LYS A 44 7.58 14.27 -23.94
N PRO A 45 7.19 14.77 -25.12
CA PRO A 45 5.88 14.49 -25.68
C PRO A 45 5.74 12.99 -26.02
N ALA A 46 4.49 12.56 -26.23
CA ALA A 46 4.24 11.25 -26.80
C ALA A 46 4.87 11.16 -28.20
N SER A 47 5.55 10.07 -28.48
CA SER A 47 6.03 9.79 -29.83
C SER A 47 4.88 9.45 -30.76
N THR A 48 5.13 9.48 -32.07
CA THR A 48 4.14 9.07 -33.08
C THR A 48 3.63 7.63 -32.84
N SER A 49 4.53 6.71 -32.45
CA SER A 49 4.15 5.31 -32.10
C SER A 49 3.26 5.25 -30.88
N THR A 50 3.55 6.04 -29.85
CA THR A 50 2.75 6.10 -28.62
C THR A 50 1.37 6.71 -28.91
N ALA A 51 1.31 7.84 -29.63
CA ALA A 51 0.06 8.47 -30.02
C ALA A 51 -0.82 7.53 -30.86
N ALA A 52 -0.23 6.85 -31.87
CA ALA A 52 -0.93 5.89 -32.70
C ALA A 52 -1.47 4.68 -31.90
N ARG A 53 -0.68 4.16 -30.94
CA ARG A 53 -1.10 3.07 -30.06
C ARG A 53 -2.28 3.50 -29.17
N ASN A 54 -2.22 4.67 -28.55
CA ASN A 54 -3.30 5.21 -27.75
C ASN A 54 -4.54 5.49 -28.59
N ALA A 55 -4.41 6.04 -29.79
CA ALA A 55 -5.53 6.24 -30.71
C ALA A 55 -6.23 4.93 -31.11
N ALA A 56 -5.47 3.82 -31.26
CA ALA A 56 -6.03 2.51 -31.59
C ALA A 56 -6.96 1.96 -30.47
N VAL A 57 -6.74 2.31 -29.21
CA VAL A 57 -7.58 1.90 -28.07
C VAL A 57 -9.02 2.40 -28.24
N LEU A 58 -9.21 3.59 -28.84
CA LEU A 58 -10.54 4.16 -29.08
C LEU A 58 -11.42 3.31 -30.02
N GLN A 59 -10.80 2.48 -30.86
CA GLN A 59 -11.50 1.58 -31.78
C GLN A 59 -11.74 0.19 -31.18
N GLN A 60 -11.08 -0.14 -30.07
CA GLN A 60 -11.09 -1.48 -29.47
C GLN A 60 -12.10 -1.59 -28.31
N LEU A 61 -12.44 -0.48 -27.67
CA LEU A 61 -13.29 -0.44 -26.48
C LEU A 61 -14.59 0.35 -26.73
N PRO A 62 -15.66 0.07 -26.00
CA PRO A 62 -16.98 0.64 -26.22
C PRO A 62 -17.13 2.06 -25.63
N PHE A 63 -16.35 3.04 -26.09
CA PHE A 63 -16.39 4.42 -25.58
C PHE A 63 -17.74 5.13 -25.78
N ALA A 64 -18.61 4.60 -26.63
CA ALA A 64 -20.00 5.07 -26.77
C ALA A 64 -20.86 4.73 -25.54
N ASP A 65 -20.48 3.72 -24.77
CA ASP A 65 -21.14 3.41 -23.50
C ASP A 65 -20.84 4.50 -22.46
N ARG A 66 -21.92 5.17 -22.00
CA ARG A 66 -21.88 6.28 -21.05
C ARG A 66 -22.47 5.93 -19.69
N GLU A 67 -22.85 4.68 -19.47
CA GLU A 67 -23.56 4.24 -18.27
C GLU A 67 -22.81 4.57 -16.97
N ASP A 68 -21.50 4.37 -16.93
CA ASP A 68 -20.69 4.70 -15.76
C ASP A 68 -20.63 6.22 -15.50
N TYR A 69 -20.67 7.06 -16.53
CA TYR A 69 -20.70 8.53 -16.36
C TYR A 69 -22.00 9.02 -15.73
N GLU A 70 -23.10 8.29 -15.89
CA GLU A 70 -24.36 8.54 -15.21
C GLU A 70 -24.32 7.95 -13.79
N SER A 71 -23.85 6.72 -13.67
CA SER A 71 -23.75 6.01 -12.39
C SER A 71 -22.87 6.75 -11.39
N VAL A 72 -21.72 7.28 -11.81
CA VAL A 72 -20.80 8.00 -10.93
C VAL A 72 -21.38 9.30 -10.36
N LYS A 73 -22.34 9.91 -11.05
CA LYS A 73 -23.03 11.15 -10.61
C LYS A 73 -24.31 10.86 -9.83
N ARG A 74 -24.82 9.63 -9.89
CA ARG A 74 -26.10 9.28 -9.28
C ARG A 74 -26.08 9.52 -7.77
N GLY A 75 -27.12 10.20 -7.29
CA GLY A 75 -27.32 10.51 -5.89
C GLY A 75 -26.42 11.62 -5.33
N LEU A 76 -25.74 12.41 -6.18
CA LEU A 76 -24.92 13.53 -5.76
C LEU A 76 -25.75 14.53 -4.95
N ILE A 77 -25.37 14.76 -3.70
CA ILE A 77 -25.94 15.77 -2.80
C ILE A 77 -25.08 17.04 -2.84
N ALA A 78 -23.77 16.87 -2.72
CA ALA A 78 -22.83 18.00 -2.70
C ALA A 78 -21.47 17.57 -3.28
N SER A 79 -20.96 18.36 -4.23
CA SER A 79 -19.59 18.19 -4.75
C SER A 79 -18.56 18.73 -3.77
N TYR A 80 -17.39 18.11 -3.74
CA TYR A 80 -16.25 18.59 -2.97
C TYR A 80 -15.11 19.02 -3.92
N LYS A 81 -14.68 20.29 -3.78
CA LYS A 81 -13.60 20.89 -4.60
C LYS A 81 -12.50 21.55 -3.77
N GLY A 82 -12.54 21.38 -2.46
CA GLY A 82 -11.62 22.05 -1.55
C GLY A 82 -10.29 21.33 -1.35
N GLU A 83 -9.43 22.02 -0.58
CA GLU A 83 -8.25 21.41 0.03
C GLU A 83 -8.59 20.92 1.44
N ILE A 84 -8.04 19.77 1.82
CA ILE A 84 -8.06 19.29 3.20
C ILE A 84 -6.69 19.57 3.79
N LYS A 85 -6.66 20.26 4.94
CA LYS A 85 -5.43 20.67 5.61
C LYS A 85 -5.28 20.01 6.98
N ALA A 86 -4.05 19.71 7.35
CA ALA A 86 -3.67 19.37 8.71
C ALA A 86 -3.70 20.62 9.61
N ALA A 87 -3.66 20.44 10.93
CA ALA A 87 -3.71 21.52 11.91
C ALA A 87 -2.55 22.52 11.77
N ASP A 88 -1.43 22.09 11.22
CA ASP A 88 -0.25 22.94 10.94
C ASP A 88 -0.32 23.66 9.58
N GLY A 89 -1.47 23.58 8.88
CA GLY A 89 -1.72 24.27 7.60
C GLY A 89 -1.24 23.51 6.36
N ARG A 90 -0.55 22.38 6.51
CA ARG A 90 -0.13 21.55 5.37
C ARG A 90 -1.34 21.01 4.61
N VAL A 91 -1.27 21.02 3.28
CA VAL A 91 -2.27 20.40 2.42
C VAL A 91 -2.09 18.88 2.46
N VAL A 92 -3.10 18.17 2.95
CA VAL A 92 -3.17 16.71 3.01
C VAL A 92 -3.80 16.14 1.74
N TRP A 93 -4.82 16.83 1.22
CA TRP A 93 -5.56 16.43 0.03
C TRP A 93 -6.00 17.65 -0.79
N ASN A 94 -5.94 17.54 -2.12
CA ASN A 94 -6.37 18.60 -3.03
C ASN A 94 -6.98 18.01 -4.31
N MET A 95 -8.30 18.11 -4.46
CA MET A 95 -9.01 17.66 -5.66
C MET A 95 -8.83 18.59 -6.86
N GLN A 96 -8.56 19.88 -6.66
CA GLN A 96 -8.36 20.83 -7.76
C GLN A 96 -7.11 20.49 -8.60
N ALA A 97 -6.15 19.79 -8.01
CA ALA A 97 -4.97 19.30 -8.74
C ALA A 97 -5.32 18.35 -9.92
N TYR A 98 -6.56 17.87 -9.98
CA TYR A 98 -7.07 16.99 -11.03
C TYR A 98 -8.06 17.68 -12.00
N ASP A 99 -8.20 19.00 -11.96
CA ASP A 99 -9.11 19.74 -12.84
C ASP A 99 -8.76 19.58 -14.34
N PHE A 100 -7.52 19.22 -14.67
CA PHE A 100 -7.13 18.91 -16.05
C PHE A 100 -7.90 17.73 -16.66
N LEU A 101 -8.49 16.84 -15.84
CA LEU A 101 -9.32 15.70 -16.28
C LEU A 101 -10.70 16.12 -16.82
N GLN A 102 -11.05 17.41 -16.78
CA GLN A 102 -12.29 17.91 -17.35
C GLN A 102 -12.24 18.00 -18.90
N ALA A 103 -11.06 17.83 -19.50
CA ALA A 103 -10.91 17.81 -20.95
C ALA A 103 -11.63 16.58 -21.55
N ASP A 104 -12.42 16.82 -22.61
CA ASP A 104 -13.24 15.79 -23.25
C ASP A 104 -12.41 14.67 -23.89
N LYS A 105 -11.26 15.02 -24.44
CA LYS A 105 -10.37 14.05 -25.13
C LYS A 105 -9.17 13.72 -24.25
N SER A 106 -8.79 12.45 -24.27
CA SER A 106 -7.52 12.05 -23.68
C SER A 106 -6.35 12.64 -24.49
N PRO A 107 -5.31 13.15 -23.84
CA PRO A 107 -4.09 13.56 -24.51
C PRO A 107 -3.30 12.33 -25.01
N ASP A 108 -2.43 12.53 -26.01
CA ASP A 108 -1.61 11.44 -26.55
C ASP A 108 -0.67 10.80 -25.51
N THR A 109 -0.43 11.48 -24.39
CA THR A 109 0.40 11.03 -23.27
C THR A 109 -0.36 10.17 -22.24
N VAL A 110 -1.65 9.87 -22.46
CA VAL A 110 -2.45 9.04 -21.57
C VAL A 110 -3.26 8.04 -22.37
N ASN A 111 -3.22 6.76 -21.97
CA ASN A 111 -4.09 5.74 -22.54
C ASN A 111 -5.57 6.15 -22.38
N PRO A 112 -6.40 6.18 -23.46
CA PRO A 112 -7.78 6.66 -23.38
C PRO A 112 -8.67 5.90 -22.41
N SER A 113 -8.44 4.59 -22.22
CA SER A 113 -9.15 3.77 -21.24
C SER A 113 -8.86 4.22 -19.81
N LEU A 114 -7.58 4.48 -19.50
CA LEU A 114 -7.17 5.03 -18.21
C LEU A 114 -7.72 6.47 -18.01
N TRP A 115 -7.71 7.29 -19.06
CA TRP A 115 -8.26 8.65 -19.00
C TRP A 115 -9.74 8.63 -18.59
N ARG A 116 -10.54 7.73 -19.23
CA ARG A 116 -11.94 7.51 -18.86
C ARG A 116 -12.09 7.16 -17.38
N GLN A 117 -11.33 6.19 -16.89
CA GLN A 117 -11.35 5.78 -15.47
C GLN A 117 -10.98 6.94 -14.55
N ALA A 118 -9.95 7.71 -14.92
CA ALA A 118 -9.50 8.86 -14.16
C ALA A 118 -10.57 9.97 -14.06
N GLN A 119 -11.31 10.23 -15.15
CA GLN A 119 -12.46 11.16 -15.17
C GLN A 119 -13.58 10.70 -14.24
N LEU A 120 -13.89 9.40 -14.24
CA LEU A 120 -14.92 8.83 -13.37
C LEU A 120 -14.53 8.95 -11.89
N ASN A 121 -13.30 8.58 -11.54
CA ASN A 121 -12.77 8.72 -10.18
C ASN A 121 -12.59 10.18 -9.71
N ALA A 122 -12.68 11.16 -10.60
CA ALA A 122 -12.61 12.59 -10.24
C ALA A 122 -13.93 13.16 -9.69
N ASN A 123 -15.01 12.35 -9.67
CA ASN A 123 -16.30 12.79 -9.12
C ASN A 123 -16.28 12.72 -7.59
N ALA A 124 -15.88 13.81 -6.94
CA ALA A 124 -15.72 13.91 -5.49
C ALA A 124 -16.91 14.58 -4.82
N GLY A 125 -17.32 14.07 -3.66
CA GLY A 125 -18.41 14.65 -2.88
C GLY A 125 -19.18 13.66 -2.02
N LEU A 126 -20.35 14.11 -1.54
CA LEU A 126 -21.33 13.34 -0.80
C LEU A 126 -22.41 12.82 -1.75
N PHE A 127 -22.67 11.52 -1.72
CA PHE A 127 -23.66 10.86 -2.56
C PHE A 127 -24.63 10.01 -1.73
N GLN A 128 -25.90 10.09 -2.04
CA GLN A 128 -26.89 9.14 -1.52
C GLN A 128 -26.92 7.91 -2.41
N VAL A 129 -26.51 6.76 -1.89
CA VAL A 129 -26.45 5.48 -2.61
C VAL A 129 -27.83 4.82 -2.67
N THR A 130 -28.49 4.75 -1.50
CA THR A 130 -29.88 4.34 -1.34
C THR A 130 -30.46 5.00 -0.08
N ASP A 131 -31.67 4.69 0.30
CA ASP A 131 -32.25 5.23 1.52
C ASP A 131 -31.35 4.93 2.72
N ARG A 132 -31.04 5.95 3.53
CA ARG A 132 -30.19 5.90 4.72
C ARG A 132 -28.74 5.44 4.50
N LEU A 133 -28.27 5.25 3.27
CA LEU A 133 -26.89 4.86 2.94
C LEU A 133 -26.26 5.91 2.01
N TYR A 134 -25.14 6.44 2.47
CA TYR A 134 -24.39 7.50 1.79
C TYR A 134 -22.94 7.08 1.61
N GLN A 135 -22.29 7.61 0.57
CA GLN A 135 -20.85 7.53 0.39
C GLN A 135 -20.25 8.92 0.22
N VAL A 136 -19.11 9.14 0.88
CA VAL A 136 -18.21 10.24 0.56
C VAL A 136 -17.08 9.66 -0.29
N ARG A 137 -16.97 10.16 -1.52
CA ARG A 137 -16.02 9.69 -2.53
C ARG A 137 -15.08 10.79 -2.95
N GLY A 138 -13.83 10.43 -3.29
CA GLY A 138 -12.84 11.34 -3.86
C GLY A 138 -12.14 12.27 -2.86
N LEU A 139 -12.35 12.13 -1.55
CA LEU A 139 -11.65 12.88 -0.51
C LEU A 139 -10.40 12.15 0.01
N ASP A 140 -10.19 10.94 -0.48
CA ASP A 140 -9.09 10.04 -0.15
C ASP A 140 -8.92 9.02 -1.29
N LEU A 141 -8.07 8.03 -1.12
CA LEU A 141 -7.96 6.87 -2.02
C LEU A 141 -9.23 6.03 -1.99
N ALA A 142 -9.71 5.69 -0.78
CA ALA A 142 -10.91 4.91 -0.55
C ALA A 142 -12.18 5.79 -0.43
N ASN A 143 -13.34 5.15 -0.35
CA ASN A 143 -14.63 5.76 -0.05
C ASN A 143 -14.98 5.55 1.42
N MET A 144 -15.61 6.54 2.07
CA MET A 144 -16.23 6.34 3.36
C MET A 144 -17.73 6.13 3.20
N THR A 145 -18.25 5.00 3.69
CA THR A 145 -19.70 4.73 3.68
C THR A 145 -20.31 5.09 5.03
N ILE A 146 -21.42 5.83 4.99
CA ILE A 146 -22.16 6.31 6.17
C ILE A 146 -23.58 5.77 6.10
N ILE A 147 -24.02 5.07 7.15
CA ILE A 147 -25.36 4.48 7.23
C ILE A 147 -26.10 5.11 8.43
N GLU A 148 -27.31 5.62 8.17
CA GLU A 148 -28.19 6.12 9.22
C GLU A 148 -28.91 4.98 9.90
N GLY A 149 -28.49 4.69 11.13
CA GLY A 149 -29.19 3.77 12.02
C GLY A 149 -30.37 4.42 12.74
N SER A 150 -30.90 3.72 13.74
CA SER A 150 -32.05 4.19 14.55
C SER A 150 -31.68 5.39 15.44
N LYS A 151 -30.49 5.38 16.03
CA LYS A 151 -30.03 6.40 17.00
C LYS A 151 -28.80 7.17 16.52
N GLY A 152 -27.98 6.56 15.68
CA GLY A 152 -26.70 7.11 15.28
C GLY A 152 -26.30 6.77 13.86
N LEU A 153 -25.01 6.86 13.59
CA LEU A 153 -24.36 6.54 12.33
C LEU A 153 -23.49 5.29 12.49
N ILE A 154 -23.51 4.46 11.46
CA ILE A 154 -22.57 3.36 11.26
C ILE A 154 -21.62 3.79 10.14
N ILE A 155 -20.33 3.80 10.39
CA ILE A 155 -19.30 4.14 9.40
C ILE A 155 -18.65 2.85 8.91
N ILE A 156 -18.59 2.63 7.60
CA ILE A 156 -17.75 1.58 7.00
C ILE A 156 -16.54 2.29 6.39
N ASP A 157 -15.34 1.87 6.79
CA ASP A 157 -14.02 2.31 6.34
C ASP A 157 -13.80 3.83 6.43
N PRO A 158 -13.28 4.30 7.56
CA PRO A 158 -13.09 5.72 7.83
C PRO A 158 -11.85 6.32 7.13
N LEU A 159 -11.53 5.92 5.89
CA LEU A 159 -10.46 6.45 5.06
C LEU A 159 -9.04 6.26 5.64
N MET A 160 -8.03 6.82 4.96
CA MET A 160 -6.61 6.63 5.31
C MET A 160 -6.14 7.57 6.42
N THR A 161 -6.66 8.81 6.49
CA THR A 161 -6.15 9.81 7.43
C THR A 161 -7.25 10.46 8.26
N THR A 162 -6.89 10.88 9.47
CA THR A 162 -7.81 11.60 10.37
C THR A 162 -8.38 12.86 9.72
N GLU A 163 -7.58 13.57 8.93
CA GLU A 163 -7.96 14.82 8.27
C GLU A 163 -9.01 14.56 7.18
N THR A 164 -8.81 13.55 6.34
CA THR A 164 -9.74 13.20 5.26
C THR A 164 -11.04 12.61 5.82
N ALA A 165 -10.94 11.74 6.82
CA ALA A 165 -12.10 11.16 7.48
C ALA A 165 -12.97 12.21 8.19
N ARG A 166 -12.34 13.16 8.89
CA ARG A 166 -13.06 14.27 9.53
C ARG A 166 -13.76 15.14 8.48
N ALA A 167 -13.05 15.52 7.41
CA ALA A 167 -13.63 16.33 6.34
C ALA A 167 -14.81 15.60 5.66
N ALA A 168 -14.71 14.30 5.48
CA ALA A 168 -15.79 13.48 4.93
C ALA A 168 -17.04 13.45 5.85
N LEU A 169 -16.85 13.25 7.15
CA LEU A 169 -17.95 13.27 8.11
C LEU A 169 -18.55 14.68 8.25
N GLU A 170 -17.73 15.73 8.24
CA GLU A 170 -18.18 17.12 8.25
C GLU A 170 -19.00 17.47 7.00
N LEU A 171 -18.58 17.02 5.82
CA LEU A 171 -19.36 17.18 4.59
C LEU A 171 -20.74 16.53 4.69
N TYR A 172 -20.81 15.31 5.28
CA TYR A 172 -22.09 14.67 5.57
C TYR A 172 -22.94 15.52 6.52
N TYR A 173 -22.38 16.03 7.62
CA TYR A 173 -23.10 16.82 8.61
C TYR A 173 -23.57 18.20 8.11
N GLN A 174 -22.96 18.73 7.06
CA GLN A 174 -23.43 19.97 6.41
C GLN A 174 -24.77 19.77 5.67
N HIS A 175 -25.09 18.55 5.26
CA HIS A 175 -26.24 18.25 4.41
C HIS A 175 -27.23 17.29 5.04
N ARG A 176 -26.88 16.65 6.17
CA ARG A 176 -27.70 15.66 6.86
C ARG A 176 -27.72 15.93 8.37
N PRO A 177 -28.75 15.44 9.09
CA PRO A 177 -28.84 15.61 10.53
C PRO A 177 -27.60 15.06 11.26
N LYS A 178 -27.06 15.84 12.18
CA LYS A 178 -25.95 15.40 13.04
C LYS A 178 -26.45 14.32 14.02
N LYS A 179 -25.97 13.11 13.85
CA LYS A 179 -26.16 11.99 14.77
C LYS A 179 -24.79 11.50 15.26
N PRO A 180 -24.69 10.95 16.48
CA PRO A 180 -23.43 10.38 16.95
C PRO A 180 -23.05 9.15 16.12
N VAL A 181 -21.76 8.90 15.92
CA VAL A 181 -21.26 7.62 15.41
C VAL A 181 -21.38 6.59 16.53
N VAL A 182 -22.06 5.47 16.28
CA VAL A 182 -22.30 4.40 17.26
C VAL A 182 -21.61 3.09 16.89
N ALA A 183 -21.18 2.95 15.63
CA ALA A 183 -20.37 1.83 15.17
C ALA A 183 -19.43 2.23 14.04
N VAL A 184 -18.28 1.57 14.00
CA VAL A 184 -17.34 1.59 12.87
C VAL A 184 -17.12 0.15 12.42
N ILE A 185 -17.02 -0.08 11.12
CA ILE A 185 -16.71 -1.38 10.51
C ILE A 185 -15.46 -1.19 9.66
N TYR A 186 -14.42 -1.93 9.94
CA TYR A 186 -13.27 -2.06 9.07
C TYR A 186 -13.49 -3.26 8.15
N SER A 187 -13.61 -3.04 6.85
CA SER A 187 -13.85 -4.12 5.90
C SER A 187 -12.65 -5.06 5.79
N HIS A 188 -11.44 -4.50 5.90
CA HIS A 188 -10.19 -5.25 5.84
C HIS A 188 -9.01 -4.48 6.46
N SER A 189 -7.83 -5.10 6.46
CA SER A 189 -6.65 -4.65 7.22
C SER A 189 -5.76 -3.63 6.52
N HIS A 190 -6.13 -3.10 5.34
CA HIS A 190 -5.35 -2.05 4.70
C HIS A 190 -5.61 -0.67 5.28
N ILE A 191 -4.59 0.16 5.22
CA ILE A 191 -4.53 1.43 5.97
C ILE A 191 -5.55 2.48 5.51
N ASP A 192 -5.96 2.45 4.25
CA ASP A 192 -6.95 3.34 3.64
C ASP A 192 -8.40 3.02 4.04
N HIS A 193 -8.60 1.92 4.81
CA HIS A 193 -9.90 1.51 5.33
C HIS A 193 -10.04 1.70 6.85
N PHE A 194 -8.95 2.00 7.57
CA PHE A 194 -9.03 2.21 9.02
C PHE A 194 -8.27 3.45 9.51
N GLY A 195 -7.29 3.93 8.74
CA GLY A 195 -6.30 4.91 9.20
C GLY A 195 -6.87 6.24 9.67
N GLY A 196 -8.06 6.62 9.21
CA GLY A 196 -8.74 7.84 9.58
C GLY A 196 -9.68 7.75 10.79
N VAL A 197 -9.72 6.62 11.49
CA VAL A 197 -10.74 6.32 12.52
C VAL A 197 -10.89 7.41 13.60
N ARG A 198 -9.80 8.03 14.03
CA ARG A 198 -9.86 9.16 15.00
C ARG A 198 -10.41 10.47 14.39
N GLY A 199 -10.68 10.49 13.11
CA GLY A 199 -11.42 11.57 12.46
C GLY A 199 -12.93 11.46 12.62
N VAL A 200 -13.44 10.27 12.97
CA VAL A 200 -14.87 9.99 13.07
C VAL A 200 -15.33 9.56 14.48
N VAL A 201 -14.43 9.04 15.32
CA VAL A 201 -14.74 8.63 16.70
C VAL A 201 -13.61 8.96 17.66
N ASP A 202 -13.96 9.18 18.93
CA ASP A 202 -13.01 9.29 20.03
C ASP A 202 -12.77 7.91 20.68
N GLU A 203 -11.51 7.57 20.97
CA GLU A 203 -11.16 6.32 21.65
C GLU A 203 -11.81 6.19 23.03
N ALA A 204 -12.04 7.31 23.70
CA ALA A 204 -12.73 7.34 24.99
C ALA A 204 -14.17 6.79 24.89
N ASP A 205 -14.90 7.10 23.80
CA ASP A 205 -16.24 6.59 23.57
C ASP A 205 -16.22 5.10 23.19
N VAL A 206 -15.19 4.63 22.49
CA VAL A 206 -14.97 3.19 22.24
C VAL A 206 -14.70 2.44 23.55
N LYS A 207 -13.81 2.95 24.40
CA LYS A 207 -13.51 2.37 25.72
C LYS A 207 -14.70 2.39 26.66
N ALA A 208 -15.55 3.40 26.57
CA ALA A 208 -16.79 3.49 27.34
C ALA A 208 -17.92 2.59 26.78
N GLY A 209 -17.69 1.87 25.69
CA GLY A 209 -18.68 1.01 25.05
C GLY A 209 -19.81 1.73 24.31
N LYS A 210 -19.72 3.05 24.13
CA LYS A 210 -20.69 3.84 23.36
C LYS A 210 -20.55 3.61 21.85
N VAL A 211 -19.34 3.33 21.38
CA VAL A 211 -19.02 3.00 20.00
C VAL A 211 -18.43 1.60 19.94
N LYS A 212 -18.92 0.76 19.03
CA LYS A 212 -18.33 -0.55 18.74
C LYS A 212 -17.57 -0.51 17.42
N ILE A 213 -16.43 -1.18 17.38
CA ILE A 213 -15.62 -1.32 16.16
C ILE A 213 -15.61 -2.80 15.78
N TYR A 214 -16.09 -3.12 14.59
CA TYR A 214 -16.17 -4.45 14.01
C TYR A 214 -15.06 -4.65 12.99
N ALA A 215 -14.41 -5.81 12.99
CA ALA A 215 -13.40 -6.17 12.00
C ALA A 215 -13.33 -7.70 11.82
N PRO A 216 -12.80 -8.20 10.68
CA PRO A 216 -12.53 -9.62 10.50
C PRO A 216 -11.45 -10.11 11.46
N ALA A 217 -11.50 -11.39 11.83
CA ALA A 217 -10.44 -12.04 12.61
C ALA A 217 -9.08 -11.90 11.92
N GLY A 218 -8.02 -11.72 12.70
CA GLY A 218 -6.66 -11.46 12.17
C GLY A 218 -6.37 -9.98 11.84
N PHE A 219 -7.38 -9.10 11.87
CA PHE A 219 -7.23 -7.71 11.48
C PHE A 219 -6.04 -6.99 12.13
N MET A 220 -5.87 -7.09 13.45
CA MET A 220 -4.80 -6.36 14.16
C MET A 220 -3.40 -6.86 13.77
N GLU A 221 -3.24 -8.16 13.64
CA GLU A 221 -1.97 -8.77 13.24
C GLU A 221 -1.57 -8.30 11.83
N GLU A 222 -2.51 -8.36 10.88
CA GLU A 222 -2.26 -7.99 9.49
C GLU A 222 -2.06 -6.48 9.33
N ALA A 223 -2.87 -5.65 9.98
CA ALA A 223 -2.75 -4.20 9.92
C ALA A 223 -1.40 -3.68 10.45
N VAL A 224 -0.78 -4.39 11.40
CA VAL A 224 0.50 -4.01 11.98
C VAL A 224 1.67 -4.67 11.24
N SER A 225 1.64 -6.00 11.00
CA SER A 225 2.77 -6.76 10.45
C SER A 225 3.17 -6.32 9.04
N GLU A 226 2.21 -6.05 8.17
CA GLU A 226 2.46 -5.61 6.80
C GLU A 226 3.32 -4.33 6.75
N ASN A 227 3.10 -3.41 7.70
CA ASN A 227 3.78 -2.12 7.73
C ASN A 227 5.09 -2.12 8.53
N VAL A 228 5.47 -3.22 9.20
CA VAL A 228 6.63 -3.31 10.09
C VAL A 228 7.80 -4.01 9.43
N PHE A 229 7.68 -5.29 9.08
CA PHE A 229 8.85 -6.11 8.71
C PHE A 229 9.53 -5.68 7.41
N ALA A 230 8.77 -5.47 6.35
CA ALA A 230 9.26 -4.95 5.07
C ALA A 230 8.84 -3.50 4.83
N GLY A 231 8.36 -2.80 5.85
CA GLY A 231 7.71 -1.50 5.74
C GLY A 231 8.55 -0.44 5.03
N THR A 232 9.86 -0.38 5.28
CA THR A 232 10.76 0.57 4.60
C THR A 232 10.82 0.34 3.09
N ALA A 233 10.95 -0.93 2.67
CA ALA A 233 10.97 -1.29 1.25
C ALA A 233 9.60 -1.08 0.60
N MET A 234 8.52 -1.49 1.27
CA MET A 234 7.15 -1.30 0.79
C MET A 234 6.80 0.18 0.65
N LEU A 235 7.21 1.03 1.60
CA LEU A 235 7.01 2.46 1.54
C LEU A 235 7.69 3.07 0.31
N ARG A 236 8.96 2.73 0.06
CA ARG A 236 9.72 3.20 -1.10
C ARG A 236 9.09 2.74 -2.42
N ARG A 237 8.73 1.47 -2.53
CA ARG A 237 8.07 0.89 -3.71
C ARG A 237 6.64 1.42 -3.88
N GLY A 238 5.95 1.71 -2.77
CA GLY A 238 4.63 2.32 -2.77
C GLY A 238 4.60 3.72 -3.39
N GLN A 239 5.70 4.49 -3.26
CA GLN A 239 5.84 5.77 -3.96
C GLN A 239 5.79 5.63 -5.48
N TYR A 240 6.43 4.59 -6.00
CA TYR A 240 6.39 4.26 -7.43
C TYR A 240 4.99 3.80 -7.84
N GLN A 241 4.41 2.86 -7.10
CA GLN A 241 3.08 2.32 -7.39
C GLN A 241 2.00 3.41 -7.39
N GLY A 242 1.96 4.22 -6.35
CA GLY A 242 0.97 5.29 -6.20
C GLY A 242 1.32 6.57 -6.96
N GLY A 243 2.52 6.70 -7.52
CA GLY A 243 2.97 7.91 -8.17
C GLY A 243 2.93 9.14 -7.24
N SER A 244 3.16 8.93 -5.94
CA SER A 244 2.96 9.98 -4.92
C SER A 244 3.95 11.15 -5.05
N LEU A 245 5.13 10.90 -5.63
CA LEU A 245 6.15 11.93 -5.90
C LEU A 245 5.99 12.60 -7.26
N LEU A 246 5.10 12.10 -8.12
CA LEU A 246 4.83 12.71 -9.42
C LEU A 246 3.90 13.92 -9.25
N PRO A 247 4.09 15.00 -10.02
CA PRO A 247 3.09 16.06 -10.11
C PRO A 247 1.78 15.50 -10.72
N ARG A 248 0.68 16.22 -10.53
CA ARG A 248 -0.60 15.88 -11.15
C ARG A 248 -0.66 16.51 -12.53
N GLY A 249 -1.01 15.72 -13.57
CA GLY A 249 -1.05 16.21 -14.94
C GLY A 249 -0.91 15.12 -16.00
N GLU A 250 -1.14 15.49 -17.25
CA GLU A 250 -1.18 14.63 -18.42
C GLU A 250 0.12 13.87 -18.69
N HIS A 251 1.26 14.47 -18.35
CA HIS A 251 2.60 13.89 -18.50
C HIS A 251 3.06 13.12 -17.24
N ALA A 252 2.24 13.06 -16.20
CA ALA A 252 2.62 12.53 -14.91
C ALA A 252 1.48 11.70 -14.28
N HIS A 253 1.14 11.93 -13.03
CA HIS A 253 0.11 11.16 -12.34
C HIS A 253 -1.30 11.62 -12.74
N VAL A 254 -2.15 10.68 -13.13
CA VAL A 254 -3.56 10.93 -13.48
C VAL A 254 -4.54 10.22 -12.54
N ASP A 255 -4.19 9.02 -12.08
CA ASP A 255 -5.08 8.15 -11.27
C ASP A 255 -4.28 7.01 -10.61
N THR A 256 -4.93 6.24 -9.73
CA THR A 256 -4.43 4.94 -9.24
C THR A 256 -5.31 3.76 -9.69
N GLY A 257 -6.39 4.01 -10.45
CA GLY A 257 -7.34 3.00 -10.92
C GLY A 257 -8.51 2.76 -9.96
N ILE A 258 -8.26 2.74 -8.68
CA ILE A 258 -9.26 2.59 -7.60
C ILE A 258 -9.66 3.92 -6.95
N GLY A 259 -8.92 4.98 -7.23
CA GLY A 259 -9.14 6.33 -6.71
C GLY A 259 -8.04 7.27 -7.20
N LYS A 260 -7.98 8.49 -6.68
CA LYS A 260 -7.02 9.51 -7.15
C LYS A 260 -5.60 9.30 -6.64
N GLY A 261 -5.43 8.78 -5.46
CA GLY A 261 -4.13 8.57 -4.85
C GLY A 261 -4.19 8.65 -3.32
N THR A 262 -3.04 8.54 -2.68
CA THR A 262 -2.93 8.60 -1.23
C THR A 262 -2.79 10.05 -0.74
N PRO A 263 -3.43 10.40 0.40
CA PRO A 263 -3.20 11.68 1.07
C PRO A 263 -1.72 11.91 1.39
N GLN A 264 -1.27 13.15 1.33
CA GLN A 264 0.13 13.52 1.55
C GLN A 264 0.32 14.13 2.93
N GLY A 265 1.15 13.52 3.77
CA GLY A 265 1.48 14.06 5.09
C GLY A 265 0.31 14.10 6.08
N GLY A 266 -0.76 13.35 5.85
CA GLY A 266 -1.87 13.19 6.78
C GLY A 266 -1.51 12.29 7.97
N THR A 267 -2.41 12.25 8.96
CA THR A 267 -2.25 11.50 10.21
C THR A 267 -2.99 10.17 10.13
N VAL A 268 -2.26 9.07 10.12
CA VAL A 268 -2.82 7.71 10.19
C VAL A 268 -3.03 7.32 11.65
N THR A 269 -4.14 6.74 11.99
CA THR A 269 -4.51 6.32 13.35
C THR A 269 -5.05 4.89 13.36
N LEU A 270 -5.16 4.28 14.54
CA LEU A 270 -5.74 2.97 14.72
C LEU A 270 -6.40 2.89 16.09
N ILE A 271 -7.65 2.43 16.12
CA ILE A 271 -8.32 2.00 17.35
C ILE A 271 -8.64 0.52 17.17
N ALA A 272 -8.19 -0.30 18.10
CA ALA A 272 -8.41 -1.74 18.04
C ALA A 272 -9.89 -2.10 17.95
N PRO A 273 -10.28 -3.10 17.13
CA PRO A 273 -11.64 -3.59 17.07
C PRO A 273 -12.13 -4.09 18.44
N THR A 274 -13.40 -3.83 18.75
CA THR A 274 -14.05 -4.34 19.97
C THR A 274 -14.86 -5.61 19.71
N VAL A 275 -15.14 -5.89 18.44
CA VAL A 275 -15.87 -7.09 18.00
C VAL A 275 -15.14 -7.70 16.80
N LEU A 276 -14.65 -8.92 16.96
CA LEU A 276 -14.02 -9.68 15.87
C LEU A 276 -15.02 -10.68 15.29
N LEU A 277 -15.13 -10.68 13.97
CA LEU A 277 -15.94 -11.63 13.22
C LEU A 277 -15.08 -12.84 12.91
N THR A 278 -15.53 -14.02 13.31
CA THR A 278 -14.74 -15.26 13.30
C THR A 278 -15.36 -16.37 12.47
N LYS A 279 -16.64 -16.27 12.12
CA LYS A 279 -17.34 -17.27 11.32
C LYS A 279 -17.42 -16.81 9.87
N HIS A 280 -17.40 -17.76 8.95
CA HIS A 280 -17.52 -17.47 7.52
C HIS A 280 -18.74 -16.59 7.20
N TYR A 281 -19.88 -16.86 7.87
CA TYR A 281 -21.06 -16.00 7.86
C TYR A 281 -21.50 -15.71 9.30
N GLU A 282 -21.69 -14.42 9.60
CA GLU A 282 -22.26 -13.94 10.87
C GLU A 282 -23.24 -12.82 10.61
N THR A 283 -24.27 -12.72 11.46
CA THR A 283 -25.21 -11.60 11.43
C THR A 283 -25.19 -10.87 12.76
N HIS A 284 -25.02 -9.56 12.71
CA HIS A 284 -25.09 -8.69 13.88
C HIS A 284 -26.17 -7.64 13.68
N ARG A 285 -26.93 -7.38 14.76
CA ARG A 285 -27.84 -6.24 14.79
C ARG A 285 -27.13 -5.02 15.32
N ILE A 286 -26.95 -4.01 14.47
CA ILE A 286 -26.21 -2.79 14.76
C ILE A 286 -27.15 -1.59 14.57
N ASP A 287 -27.43 -0.88 15.63
CA ASP A 287 -28.30 0.31 15.67
C ASP A 287 -29.61 0.17 14.85
N GLY A 288 -30.27 -0.99 15.02
CA GLY A 288 -31.57 -1.27 14.38
C GLY A 288 -31.49 -1.88 12.97
N LEU A 289 -30.29 -2.08 12.42
CA LEU A 289 -30.06 -2.75 11.14
C LEU A 289 -29.43 -4.12 11.37
N ASP A 290 -29.89 -5.12 10.63
CA ASP A 290 -29.21 -6.40 10.55
C ASP A 290 -28.13 -6.29 9.47
N ILE A 291 -26.91 -6.70 9.79
CA ILE A 291 -25.78 -6.73 8.86
C ILE A 291 -25.27 -8.16 8.83
N GLU A 292 -25.34 -8.77 7.66
CA GLU A 292 -24.77 -10.09 7.40
C GLU A 292 -23.33 -9.90 6.89
N PHE A 293 -22.38 -10.54 7.54
CA PHE A 293 -20.97 -10.51 7.18
C PHE A 293 -20.57 -11.84 6.53
N GLN A 294 -19.74 -11.75 5.48
CA GLN A 294 -19.09 -12.89 4.82
C GLN A 294 -17.58 -12.68 4.92
N LEU A 295 -16.87 -13.52 5.68
CA LEU A 295 -15.41 -13.48 5.72
C LEU A 295 -14.82 -14.00 4.39
N THR A 296 -13.85 -13.28 3.86
CA THR A 296 -13.17 -13.56 2.58
C THR A 296 -11.64 -13.53 2.71
N PRO A 297 -11.05 -14.29 3.65
CA PRO A 297 -9.62 -14.20 3.93
C PRO A 297 -8.77 -14.62 2.73
N GLY A 298 -7.64 -13.91 2.54
CA GLY A 298 -6.67 -14.21 1.49
C GLY A 298 -7.07 -13.71 0.10
N THR A 299 -8.08 -12.86 0.02
CA THR A 299 -8.50 -12.16 -1.20
C THR A 299 -7.68 -10.86 -1.36
N GLU A 300 -8.31 -9.67 -1.35
CA GLU A 300 -7.61 -8.40 -1.46
C GLU A 300 -6.67 -8.18 -0.26
N ALA A 301 -7.12 -8.57 0.94
CA ALA A 301 -6.32 -8.61 2.15
C ALA A 301 -6.36 -9.99 2.82
N PRO A 302 -5.36 -10.33 3.67
CA PRO A 302 -5.39 -11.56 4.44
C PRO A 302 -6.60 -11.64 5.38
N ALA A 303 -7.01 -10.50 5.95
CA ALA A 303 -8.20 -10.34 6.79
C ALA A 303 -9.17 -9.38 6.10
N GLU A 304 -10.21 -9.91 5.46
CA GLU A 304 -11.21 -9.15 4.69
C GLU A 304 -12.61 -9.76 4.83
N MET A 305 -13.65 -8.95 4.57
CA MET A 305 -15.06 -9.36 4.61
C MET A 305 -15.96 -8.52 3.71
N ASN A 306 -16.95 -9.17 3.10
CA ASN A 306 -18.10 -8.54 2.45
C ASN A 306 -19.26 -8.36 3.45
N LEU A 307 -20.20 -7.46 3.15
CA LEU A 307 -21.35 -7.17 4.01
C LEU A 307 -22.64 -7.08 3.19
N TYR A 308 -23.74 -7.62 3.72
CA TYR A 308 -25.07 -7.41 3.17
C TYR A 308 -26.01 -6.79 4.21
N LEU A 309 -26.76 -5.77 3.80
CA LEU A 309 -27.73 -5.04 4.61
C LEU A 309 -29.16 -5.35 4.10
N PRO A 310 -29.85 -6.35 4.67
CA PRO A 310 -31.14 -6.82 4.15
C PRO A 310 -32.22 -5.74 4.05
N GLN A 311 -32.31 -4.86 5.07
CA GLN A 311 -33.32 -3.79 5.11
C GLN A 311 -33.10 -2.72 4.03
N LEU A 312 -31.85 -2.56 3.56
CA LEU A 312 -31.47 -1.60 2.52
C LEU A 312 -31.29 -2.27 1.16
N LYS A 313 -31.37 -3.60 1.10
CA LYS A 313 -31.03 -4.43 -0.07
C LYS A 313 -29.70 -4.03 -0.70
N ALA A 314 -28.72 -3.71 0.14
CA ALA A 314 -27.43 -3.17 -0.25
C ALA A 314 -26.33 -4.18 0.04
N LEU A 315 -25.52 -4.50 -0.96
CA LEU A 315 -24.37 -5.41 -0.89
C LEU A 315 -23.07 -4.59 -0.96
N CYS A 316 -22.26 -4.67 0.08
CA CYS A 316 -20.90 -4.13 0.11
C CYS A 316 -19.91 -5.24 -0.22
N MET A 317 -19.13 -5.06 -1.26
CA MET A 317 -18.09 -6.00 -1.68
C MET A 317 -16.70 -5.62 -1.19
N ALA A 318 -16.60 -4.75 -0.19
CA ALA A 318 -15.33 -4.25 0.34
C ALA A 318 -14.40 -3.76 -0.80
N GLU A 319 -13.33 -4.49 -1.09
CA GLU A 319 -12.49 -4.29 -2.27
C GLU A 319 -12.50 -5.51 -3.21
N ASN A 320 -13.26 -6.57 -2.87
CA ASN A 320 -13.34 -7.82 -3.63
C ASN A 320 -13.98 -7.68 -5.03
N ALA A 321 -14.88 -6.71 -5.24
CA ALA A 321 -15.47 -6.43 -6.54
C ALA A 321 -15.63 -4.91 -6.72
N THR A 322 -14.76 -4.33 -7.53
CA THR A 322 -14.70 -2.91 -7.89
C THR A 322 -14.79 -2.73 -9.40
N HIS A 323 -14.85 -1.48 -9.89
CA HIS A 323 -14.90 -1.22 -11.35
C HIS A 323 -13.51 -1.30 -12.00
N THR A 324 -12.74 -2.34 -11.65
CA THR A 324 -11.42 -2.65 -12.23
C THR A 324 -11.00 -4.08 -11.90
N MET A 325 -10.09 -4.66 -12.69
CA MET A 325 -9.29 -5.81 -12.27
C MET A 325 -8.33 -5.36 -11.17
N HIS A 326 -8.39 -6.02 -10.02
CA HIS A 326 -7.44 -5.79 -8.93
C HIS A 326 -6.13 -6.56 -9.17
N ASN A 327 -5.04 -6.13 -8.53
CA ASN A 327 -3.80 -6.89 -8.56
C ASN A 327 -3.84 -8.10 -7.60
N ILE A 328 -3.28 -9.24 -8.06
CA ILE A 328 -3.10 -10.46 -7.24
C ILE A 328 -1.82 -10.39 -6.41
N LEU A 329 -0.86 -9.61 -6.87
CA LEU A 329 0.33 -9.22 -6.11
C LEU A 329 0.56 -7.72 -6.33
N THR A 330 0.45 -6.95 -5.26
CA THR A 330 0.67 -5.52 -5.36
C THR A 330 2.15 -5.21 -5.64
N PRO A 331 2.49 -4.33 -6.62
CA PRO A 331 3.89 -4.03 -6.96
C PRO A 331 4.71 -3.45 -5.80
N ARG A 332 4.08 -2.79 -4.81
CA ARG A 332 4.78 -2.33 -3.60
C ARG A 332 5.34 -3.48 -2.77
N GLY A 333 4.71 -4.64 -2.84
CA GLY A 333 5.03 -5.83 -2.05
C GLY A 333 3.92 -6.18 -1.08
N ALA A 334 3.55 -7.45 -1.05
CA ALA A 334 2.64 -8.08 -0.11
C ALA A 334 2.75 -9.60 -0.28
N LEU A 335 2.03 -10.39 0.52
CA LEU A 335 1.80 -11.80 0.23
C LEU A 335 0.98 -11.94 -1.05
N VAL A 336 1.25 -13.00 -1.82
CA VAL A 336 0.48 -13.28 -3.05
C VAL A 336 -0.94 -13.69 -2.68
N ARG A 337 -1.93 -12.99 -3.22
CA ARG A 337 -3.36 -13.21 -3.01
C ARG A 337 -3.84 -14.48 -3.71
N ASP A 338 -4.96 -15.05 -3.24
CA ASP A 338 -5.54 -16.26 -3.80
C ASP A 338 -6.63 -15.93 -4.83
N ALA A 339 -6.26 -15.88 -6.12
CA ALA A 339 -7.23 -15.59 -7.19
C ALA A 339 -8.36 -16.64 -7.27
N LYS A 340 -8.09 -17.91 -6.90
CA LYS A 340 -9.10 -18.96 -6.88
C LYS A 340 -10.12 -18.77 -5.78
N ALA A 341 -9.63 -18.50 -4.55
CA ALA A 341 -10.50 -18.20 -3.41
C ALA A 341 -11.29 -16.92 -3.67
N TRP A 342 -10.68 -15.91 -4.26
CA TRP A 342 -11.32 -14.65 -4.61
C TRP A 342 -12.53 -14.86 -5.53
N GLY A 343 -12.35 -15.59 -6.64
CA GLY A 343 -13.47 -15.95 -7.53
C GLY A 343 -14.58 -16.72 -6.81
N LYS A 344 -14.23 -17.65 -5.90
CA LYS A 344 -15.21 -18.41 -5.11
C LYS A 344 -16.02 -17.53 -4.16
N TYR A 345 -15.38 -16.62 -3.43
CA TYR A 345 -16.11 -15.73 -2.51
C TYR A 345 -17.03 -14.76 -3.23
N ILE A 346 -16.66 -14.32 -4.45
CA ILE A 346 -17.57 -13.54 -5.29
C ILE A 346 -18.75 -14.40 -5.75
N ASP A 347 -18.52 -15.64 -6.14
CA ASP A 347 -19.59 -16.59 -6.50
C ASP A 347 -20.55 -16.84 -5.32
N ASP A 348 -20.01 -17.07 -4.13
CA ASP A 348 -20.81 -17.21 -2.92
C ASP A 348 -21.68 -15.96 -2.65
N SER A 349 -21.13 -14.76 -2.85
CA SER A 349 -21.89 -13.51 -2.73
C SER A 349 -22.97 -13.39 -3.82
N LEU A 350 -22.64 -13.78 -5.06
CA LEU A 350 -23.58 -13.78 -6.18
C LEU A 350 -24.77 -14.72 -5.91
N VAL A 351 -24.52 -15.94 -5.49
CA VAL A 351 -25.56 -16.94 -5.18
C VAL A 351 -26.40 -16.50 -3.98
N ARG A 352 -25.77 -15.97 -2.94
CA ARG A 352 -26.46 -15.64 -1.69
C ARG A 352 -27.26 -14.34 -1.77
N TYR A 353 -26.75 -13.33 -2.47
CA TYR A 353 -27.25 -11.96 -2.43
C TYR A 353 -27.67 -11.40 -3.80
N GLY A 354 -27.27 -12.01 -4.92
CA GLY A 354 -27.46 -11.47 -6.26
C GLY A 354 -28.93 -11.17 -6.63
N ASP A 355 -29.85 -12.01 -6.18
CA ASP A 355 -31.30 -11.80 -6.39
C ASP A 355 -31.96 -10.89 -5.32
N LYS A 356 -31.26 -10.57 -4.26
CA LYS A 356 -31.77 -9.76 -3.14
C LYS A 356 -31.29 -8.32 -3.18
N ALA A 357 -30.07 -8.10 -3.70
CA ALA A 357 -29.46 -6.78 -3.73
C ALA A 357 -30.06 -5.91 -4.84
N THR A 358 -30.37 -4.65 -4.54
CA THR A 358 -30.77 -3.62 -5.50
C THR A 358 -29.67 -2.60 -5.76
N VAL A 359 -28.65 -2.57 -4.89
CA VAL A 359 -27.43 -1.82 -5.06
C VAL A 359 -26.24 -2.63 -4.54
N LEU A 360 -25.17 -2.64 -5.32
CA LEU A 360 -23.83 -3.10 -4.94
C LEU A 360 -22.93 -1.88 -4.81
N PHE A 361 -22.15 -1.81 -3.75
CA PHE A 361 -21.15 -0.77 -3.55
C PHE A 361 -19.85 -1.38 -3.02
N ALA A 362 -18.78 -0.66 -3.20
CA ALA A 362 -17.45 -1.02 -2.71
C ALA A 362 -16.79 0.21 -2.07
N GLN A 363 -15.65 0.00 -1.43
CA GLN A 363 -14.92 1.09 -0.79
C GLN A 363 -13.98 1.83 -1.76
N HIS A 364 -14.05 1.46 -3.05
CA HIS A 364 -13.44 2.17 -4.16
C HIS A 364 -14.43 2.31 -5.31
N ASN A 365 -14.15 3.25 -6.22
CA ASN A 365 -14.98 3.57 -7.39
C ASN A 365 -16.41 4.00 -7.01
N TRP A 366 -17.41 3.62 -7.77
CA TRP A 366 -18.82 4.00 -7.64
C TRP A 366 -19.73 2.79 -7.54
N PRO A 367 -20.96 2.93 -6.99
CA PRO A 367 -21.89 1.81 -6.86
C PRO A 367 -22.49 1.36 -8.20
N THR A 368 -23.00 0.13 -8.23
CA THR A 368 -23.80 -0.46 -9.30
C THR A 368 -25.23 -0.67 -8.82
N TRP A 369 -26.22 -0.16 -9.56
CA TRP A 369 -27.63 -0.27 -9.23
C TRP A 369 -28.37 -1.19 -10.22
N GLY A 370 -29.38 -1.91 -9.72
CA GLY A 370 -30.22 -2.83 -10.46
C GLY A 370 -29.75 -4.27 -10.40
N GLY A 371 -30.68 -5.17 -10.05
CA GLY A 371 -30.35 -6.58 -9.75
C GLY A 371 -29.65 -7.31 -10.90
N GLU A 372 -30.08 -7.09 -12.16
CA GLU A 372 -29.45 -7.70 -13.33
C GLU A 372 -28.00 -7.23 -13.49
N ARG A 373 -27.75 -5.92 -13.39
CA ARG A 373 -26.39 -5.34 -13.50
C ARG A 373 -25.48 -5.82 -12.39
N ILE A 374 -26.01 -5.96 -11.16
CA ILE A 374 -25.26 -6.48 -10.01
C ILE A 374 -24.85 -7.93 -10.29
N ARG A 375 -25.78 -8.77 -10.74
CA ARG A 375 -25.48 -10.17 -11.07
C ARG A 375 -24.44 -10.26 -12.19
N THR A 376 -24.58 -9.44 -13.23
CA THR A 376 -23.61 -9.39 -14.34
C THR A 376 -22.25 -8.96 -13.86
N MET A 377 -22.14 -7.89 -13.06
CA MET A 377 -20.86 -7.41 -12.53
C MET A 377 -20.19 -8.47 -11.65
N LEU A 378 -20.94 -9.11 -10.73
CA LEU A 378 -20.40 -10.16 -9.89
C LEU A 378 -19.95 -11.38 -10.69
N ALA A 379 -20.72 -11.79 -11.71
CA ALA A 379 -20.36 -12.87 -12.61
C ALA A 379 -19.10 -12.55 -13.42
N ASP A 380 -19.02 -11.35 -14.00
CA ASP A 380 -17.85 -10.89 -14.76
C ASP A 380 -16.57 -10.87 -13.88
N GLN A 381 -16.66 -10.37 -12.65
CA GLN A 381 -15.55 -10.33 -11.70
C GLN A 381 -15.13 -11.74 -11.25
N ARG A 382 -16.09 -12.62 -10.93
CA ARG A 382 -15.85 -14.02 -10.61
C ARG A 382 -15.11 -14.74 -11.75
N ASP A 383 -15.64 -14.58 -12.97
CA ASP A 383 -15.12 -15.26 -14.16
C ASP A 383 -13.71 -14.75 -14.51
N MET A 384 -13.45 -13.46 -14.35
CA MET A 384 -12.15 -12.85 -14.54
C MET A 384 -11.09 -13.44 -13.60
N TYR A 385 -11.35 -13.49 -12.28
CA TYR A 385 -10.38 -14.07 -11.32
C TYR A 385 -10.23 -15.57 -11.48
N THR A 386 -11.33 -16.29 -11.78
CA THR A 386 -11.30 -17.72 -12.07
C THR A 386 -10.48 -18.01 -13.32
N PHE A 387 -10.72 -17.27 -14.42
CA PHE A 387 -9.93 -17.38 -15.65
C PHE A 387 -8.45 -17.10 -15.38
N LEU A 388 -8.15 -16.04 -14.66
CA LEU A 388 -6.77 -15.68 -14.33
C LEU A 388 -6.04 -16.82 -13.63
N ASN A 389 -6.66 -17.41 -12.61
CA ASN A 389 -6.09 -18.56 -11.91
C ASN A 389 -5.97 -19.79 -12.83
N ASP A 390 -7.09 -20.23 -13.39
CA ASP A 390 -7.18 -21.53 -14.05
C ASP A 390 -6.40 -21.53 -15.37
N ARG A 391 -6.43 -20.41 -16.13
CA ARG A 391 -5.64 -20.29 -17.35
C ARG A 391 -4.14 -20.22 -17.07
N THR A 392 -3.72 -19.56 -16.02
CA THR A 392 -2.31 -19.58 -15.60
C THR A 392 -1.88 -20.98 -15.26
N LEU A 393 -2.67 -21.72 -14.45
CA LEU A 393 -2.37 -23.12 -14.10
C LEU A 393 -2.35 -24.03 -15.33
N HIS A 394 -3.26 -23.83 -16.27
CA HIS A 394 -3.28 -24.58 -17.52
C HIS A 394 -1.97 -24.40 -18.30
N LEU A 395 -1.49 -23.16 -18.45
CA LEU A 395 -0.28 -22.84 -19.20
C LEU A 395 0.99 -23.31 -18.50
N LEU A 396 1.10 -23.15 -17.16
CA LEU A 396 2.25 -23.66 -16.42
C LEU A 396 2.36 -25.19 -16.46
N ASN A 397 1.21 -25.91 -16.48
CA ASN A 397 1.19 -27.36 -16.66
C ASN A 397 1.54 -27.81 -18.09
N GLN A 398 1.53 -26.89 -19.05
CA GLN A 398 2.09 -27.08 -20.39
C GLN A 398 3.60 -26.78 -20.46
N GLY A 399 4.21 -26.38 -19.34
CA GLY A 399 5.64 -26.10 -19.24
C GLY A 399 6.04 -24.66 -19.54
N LEU A 400 5.08 -23.70 -19.68
CA LEU A 400 5.41 -22.30 -19.91
C LEU A 400 5.98 -21.65 -18.66
N THR A 401 6.99 -20.84 -18.85
CA THR A 401 7.59 -19.97 -17.83
C THR A 401 6.66 -18.79 -17.48
N PRO A 402 6.85 -18.11 -16.35
CA PRO A 402 6.00 -16.97 -15.99
C PRO A 402 6.00 -15.84 -17.02
N MET A 403 7.11 -15.65 -17.75
CA MET A 403 7.20 -14.63 -18.80
C MET A 403 6.44 -15.04 -20.07
N GLU A 404 6.53 -16.30 -20.47
CA GLU A 404 5.77 -16.86 -21.60
C GLU A 404 4.26 -16.87 -21.31
N ILE A 405 3.86 -17.20 -20.08
CA ILE A 405 2.46 -17.11 -19.65
C ILE A 405 1.95 -15.66 -19.76
N ALA A 406 2.74 -14.69 -19.30
CA ALA A 406 2.38 -13.28 -19.40
C ALA A 406 2.22 -12.81 -20.87
N GLU A 407 3.02 -13.35 -21.80
CA GLU A 407 2.86 -13.08 -23.24
C GLU A 407 1.64 -13.82 -23.83
N ALA A 408 1.33 -15.01 -23.38
CA ALA A 408 0.16 -15.77 -23.82
C ALA A 408 -1.18 -15.22 -23.28
N MET A 409 -1.15 -14.51 -22.14
CA MET A 409 -2.33 -13.95 -21.48
C MET A 409 -2.44 -12.44 -21.71
N GLN A 410 -2.60 -12.01 -22.98
CA GLN A 410 -2.71 -10.60 -23.34
C GLN A 410 -4.16 -10.08 -23.26
N LYS A 411 -5.17 -10.96 -23.29
CA LYS A 411 -6.58 -10.62 -23.33
C LYS A 411 -7.40 -11.53 -22.43
N LEU A 412 -8.48 -10.99 -21.90
CA LEU A 412 -9.54 -11.75 -21.28
C LEU A 412 -10.40 -12.49 -22.34
N PRO A 413 -11.04 -13.60 -21.99
CA PRO A 413 -11.86 -14.34 -22.94
C PRO A 413 -13.21 -13.64 -23.22
N GLY A 414 -13.67 -13.76 -24.47
CA GLY A 414 -15.01 -13.33 -24.88
C GLY A 414 -15.31 -11.86 -24.55
N GLU A 415 -16.48 -11.62 -24.01
CA GLU A 415 -16.97 -10.28 -23.70
C GLU A 415 -16.22 -9.62 -22.52
N LEU A 416 -15.58 -10.39 -21.63
CA LEU A 416 -14.82 -9.84 -20.52
C LEU A 416 -13.74 -8.86 -20.99
N GLU A 417 -13.19 -9.05 -22.21
CA GLU A 417 -12.15 -8.17 -22.77
C GLU A 417 -12.62 -6.73 -22.95
N THR A 418 -13.90 -6.51 -23.19
CA THR A 418 -14.45 -5.17 -23.48
C THR A 418 -15.28 -4.58 -22.34
N LYS A 419 -15.49 -5.32 -21.24
CA LYS A 419 -16.21 -4.79 -20.07
C LYS A 419 -15.35 -3.80 -19.31
N TRP A 420 -15.89 -2.66 -18.94
CA TRP A 420 -15.16 -1.63 -18.19
C TRP A 420 -14.73 -2.10 -16.80
N SER A 421 -15.58 -2.88 -16.11
CA SER A 421 -15.30 -3.40 -14.76
C SER A 421 -14.18 -4.45 -14.69
N THR A 422 -13.78 -5.03 -15.82
CA THR A 422 -12.70 -6.03 -15.89
C THR A 422 -11.40 -5.47 -16.47
N ARG A 423 -11.36 -4.17 -16.82
CA ARG A 423 -10.13 -3.52 -17.31
C ARG A 423 -9.05 -3.45 -16.24
N GLY A 424 -7.80 -3.52 -16.70
CA GLY A 424 -6.63 -3.60 -15.86
C GLY A 424 -6.12 -2.26 -15.32
N TYR A 425 -6.97 -1.42 -14.75
CA TYR A 425 -6.55 -0.10 -14.25
C TYR A 425 -5.65 -0.18 -13.01
N TYR A 426 -5.89 -1.19 -12.14
CA TYR A 426 -5.12 -1.40 -10.91
C TYR A 426 -4.29 -2.69 -10.95
N GLY A 427 -4.80 -3.75 -11.58
CA GLY A 427 -4.06 -4.96 -11.94
C GLY A 427 -3.71 -4.98 -13.44
N THR A 428 -3.03 -6.02 -13.90
CA THR A 428 -2.87 -6.37 -15.31
C THR A 428 -2.81 -7.88 -15.47
N LEU A 429 -3.28 -8.43 -16.59
CA LEU A 429 -3.17 -9.86 -16.87
C LEU A 429 -1.72 -10.35 -16.80
N SER A 430 -0.79 -9.58 -17.38
CA SER A 430 0.64 -9.90 -17.39
C SER A 430 1.23 -9.98 -15.98
N HIS A 431 0.93 -9.01 -15.10
CA HIS A 431 1.46 -9.02 -13.73
C HIS A 431 0.76 -10.08 -12.87
N ASN A 432 -0.56 -10.18 -12.98
CA ASN A 432 -1.38 -11.08 -12.20
C ASN A 432 -1.13 -12.56 -12.53
N SER A 433 -0.91 -12.91 -13.81
CA SER A 433 -0.56 -14.29 -14.19
C SER A 433 0.79 -14.72 -13.60
N ARG A 434 1.78 -13.82 -13.59
CA ARG A 434 3.06 -14.08 -12.90
C ARG A 434 2.89 -14.20 -11.39
N ALA A 435 1.96 -13.46 -10.80
CA ALA A 435 1.64 -13.57 -9.38
C ALA A 435 0.99 -14.92 -9.05
N VAL A 436 0.05 -15.39 -9.87
CA VAL A 436 -0.53 -16.73 -9.72
C VAL A 436 0.55 -17.82 -9.87
N TYR A 437 1.43 -17.71 -10.88
CA TYR A 437 2.57 -18.61 -11.03
C TYR A 437 3.43 -18.65 -9.75
N GLN A 438 3.79 -17.47 -9.24
CA GLN A 438 4.60 -17.35 -8.00
C GLN A 438 3.92 -18.01 -6.80
N ARG A 439 2.60 -17.91 -6.68
CA ARG A 439 1.84 -18.52 -5.58
C ARG A 439 1.99 -20.05 -5.56
N TYR A 440 2.02 -20.69 -6.73
CA TYR A 440 2.08 -22.15 -6.84
C TYR A 440 3.51 -22.71 -6.95
N LEU A 441 4.39 -22.02 -7.69
CA LEU A 441 5.73 -22.55 -8.03
C LEU A 441 6.88 -21.66 -7.51
N GLY A 442 6.60 -20.49 -6.92
CA GLY A 442 7.63 -19.56 -6.48
C GLY A 442 8.19 -18.72 -7.64
N PHE A 443 9.34 -18.07 -7.40
CA PHE A 443 9.95 -17.14 -8.36
C PHE A 443 10.79 -17.82 -9.46
N TYR A 444 11.19 -19.08 -9.27
CA TYR A 444 12.07 -19.81 -10.18
C TYR A 444 11.27 -20.37 -11.38
N ASP A 445 11.77 -20.11 -12.59
CA ASP A 445 11.13 -20.47 -13.86
C ASP A 445 11.48 -21.87 -14.37
N ALA A 446 12.19 -22.66 -13.56
CA ALA A 446 12.70 -24.00 -13.84
C ALA A 446 13.83 -24.07 -14.89
N ASN A 447 14.22 -22.96 -15.55
CA ASN A 447 15.35 -22.94 -16.46
C ASN A 447 16.67 -22.93 -15.66
N PRO A 448 17.57 -23.92 -15.85
CA PRO A 448 18.84 -23.93 -15.13
C PRO A 448 19.69 -22.67 -15.27
N ALA A 449 19.57 -21.95 -16.37
CA ALA A 449 20.28 -20.69 -16.60
C ALA A 449 19.81 -19.57 -15.65
N SER A 450 18.56 -19.62 -15.19
CA SER A 450 17.96 -18.64 -14.26
C SER A 450 18.15 -19.03 -12.78
N LEU A 451 18.79 -20.19 -12.49
CA LEU A 451 18.92 -20.68 -11.11
C LEU A 451 19.86 -19.82 -10.26
N ASN A 452 20.96 -19.36 -10.84
CA ASN A 452 21.95 -18.51 -10.17
C ASN A 452 22.47 -17.42 -11.13
N PRO A 453 21.64 -16.43 -11.49
CA PRO A 453 22.02 -15.39 -12.44
C PRO A 453 23.02 -14.41 -11.82
N LEU A 454 23.75 -13.70 -12.66
CA LEU A 454 24.62 -12.60 -12.24
C LEU A 454 23.78 -11.47 -11.61
N SER A 455 24.41 -10.69 -10.72
CA SER A 455 23.79 -9.45 -10.24
C SER A 455 23.53 -8.47 -11.40
N PRO A 456 22.55 -7.56 -11.28
CA PRO A 456 22.22 -6.61 -12.35
C PRO A 456 23.43 -5.79 -12.83
N VAL A 457 24.33 -5.39 -11.93
CA VAL A 457 25.56 -4.64 -12.25
C VAL A 457 26.52 -5.50 -13.08
N GLU A 458 26.78 -6.72 -12.62
CA GLU A 458 27.70 -7.64 -13.32
C GLU A 458 27.14 -8.12 -14.66
N ALA A 459 25.86 -8.37 -14.74
CA ALA A 459 25.17 -8.67 -15.99
C ALA A 459 25.24 -7.47 -16.95
N GLY A 460 24.93 -6.26 -16.45
CA GLY A 460 24.95 -5.03 -17.23
C GLY A 460 26.32 -4.78 -17.87
N LYS A 461 27.42 -4.86 -17.12
CA LYS A 461 28.79 -4.69 -17.63
C LYS A 461 29.10 -5.65 -18.78
N ARG A 462 28.78 -6.93 -18.63
CA ARG A 462 29.05 -7.96 -19.64
C ARG A 462 28.18 -7.80 -20.89
N TYR A 463 26.89 -7.46 -20.72
CA TYR A 463 26.02 -7.19 -21.87
C TYR A 463 26.48 -5.96 -22.63
N VAL A 464 26.88 -4.88 -21.97
CA VAL A 464 27.38 -3.66 -22.60
C VAL A 464 28.67 -3.97 -23.39
N GLU A 465 29.62 -4.70 -22.80
CA GLU A 465 30.86 -5.14 -23.47
C GLU A 465 30.54 -6.02 -24.70
N ALA A 466 29.73 -7.06 -24.53
CA ALA A 466 29.36 -7.99 -25.60
C ALA A 466 28.60 -7.31 -26.76
N LEU A 467 27.87 -6.23 -26.48
CA LEU A 467 27.15 -5.42 -27.45
C LEU A 467 28.05 -4.33 -28.11
N GLY A 468 29.33 -4.31 -27.83
CA GLY A 468 30.28 -3.37 -28.46
C GLY A 468 30.40 -2.02 -27.77
N GLY A 469 30.09 -1.94 -26.48
CA GLY A 469 30.24 -0.78 -25.61
C GLY A 469 29.06 0.16 -25.57
N ALA A 470 29.11 1.12 -24.64
CA ALA A 470 28.02 2.04 -24.32
C ALA A 470 27.44 2.79 -25.53
N ALA A 471 28.31 3.30 -26.41
CA ALA A 471 27.88 4.05 -27.59
C ALA A 471 27.03 3.19 -28.55
N ASN A 472 27.38 1.90 -28.72
CA ASN A 472 26.60 1.00 -29.56
C ASN A 472 25.29 0.61 -28.89
N VAL A 473 25.27 0.38 -27.60
CA VAL A 473 24.02 0.12 -26.84
C VAL A 473 23.05 1.30 -26.95
N LEU A 474 23.54 2.53 -26.81
CA LEU A 474 22.73 3.75 -27.02
C LEU A 474 22.17 3.83 -28.47
N LYS A 475 22.98 3.49 -29.47
CA LYS A 475 22.52 3.43 -30.86
C LYS A 475 21.40 2.39 -31.05
N LEU A 476 21.59 1.18 -30.52
CA LEU A 476 20.59 0.12 -30.59
C LEU A 476 19.28 0.51 -29.85
N MET A 477 19.44 1.12 -28.69
CA MET A 477 18.31 1.62 -27.90
C MET A 477 17.51 2.67 -28.67
N ARG A 478 18.17 3.68 -29.26
CA ARG A 478 17.49 4.71 -30.06
C ARG A 478 16.80 4.10 -31.28
N SER A 479 17.46 3.16 -31.98
CA SER A 479 16.83 2.44 -33.09
C SER A 479 15.57 1.66 -32.68
N ALA A 480 15.56 1.08 -31.48
CA ALA A 480 14.35 0.44 -30.93
C ALA A 480 13.26 1.46 -30.59
N MET A 481 13.62 2.59 -29.98
CA MET A 481 12.70 3.69 -29.69
C MET A 481 12.04 4.26 -30.96
N ASP A 482 12.83 4.48 -32.02
CA ASP A 482 12.34 4.98 -33.33
C ASP A 482 11.30 4.03 -33.96
N LYS A 483 11.42 2.73 -33.70
CA LYS A 483 10.46 1.70 -34.11
C LYS A 483 9.26 1.53 -33.18
N GLY A 484 9.24 2.24 -32.05
CA GLY A 484 8.24 2.09 -31.01
C GLY A 484 8.40 0.82 -30.17
N ASP A 485 9.52 0.11 -30.28
CA ASP A 485 9.83 -1.09 -29.48
C ASP A 485 10.45 -0.69 -28.11
N TYR A 486 9.64 -0.02 -27.29
CA TYR A 486 10.07 0.49 -25.99
C TYR A 486 10.36 -0.63 -24.98
N ARG A 487 9.72 -1.80 -25.11
CA ARG A 487 10.02 -2.95 -24.23
C ARG A 487 11.43 -3.46 -24.43
N TRP A 488 11.91 -3.49 -25.65
CA TRP A 488 13.29 -3.83 -25.96
C TRP A 488 14.26 -2.70 -25.59
N ALA A 489 13.90 -1.47 -25.94
CA ALA A 489 14.72 -0.30 -25.62
C ALA A 489 15.00 -0.18 -24.11
N VAL A 490 13.97 -0.39 -23.26
CA VAL A 490 14.13 -0.30 -21.79
C VAL A 490 15.03 -1.40 -21.23
N GLN A 491 15.07 -2.59 -21.82
CA GLN A 491 15.97 -3.67 -21.41
C GLN A 491 17.42 -3.33 -21.73
N LEU A 492 17.70 -2.85 -22.96
CA LEU A 492 19.02 -2.38 -23.35
C LEU A 492 19.51 -1.24 -22.44
N GLY A 493 18.66 -0.24 -22.23
CA GLY A 493 18.96 0.90 -21.38
C GLY A 493 19.18 0.52 -19.91
N ASN A 494 18.45 -0.47 -19.39
CA ASN A 494 18.67 -0.97 -18.04
C ASN A 494 20.07 -1.57 -17.86
N HIS A 495 20.53 -2.40 -18.81
CA HIS A 495 21.90 -2.93 -18.76
C HIS A 495 22.95 -1.81 -18.79
N LEU A 496 22.74 -0.80 -19.63
CA LEU A 496 23.68 0.31 -19.74
C LEU A 496 23.71 1.18 -18.49
N VAL A 497 22.54 1.55 -17.92
CA VAL A 497 22.47 2.36 -16.70
C VAL A 497 23.07 1.62 -15.51
N PHE A 498 22.88 0.29 -15.41
CA PHE A 498 23.50 -0.49 -14.33
C PHE A 498 25.00 -0.72 -14.52
N ALA A 499 25.49 -0.76 -15.77
CA ALA A 499 26.93 -0.82 -16.06
C ALA A 499 27.63 0.54 -15.81
N GLU A 500 26.99 1.63 -16.19
CA GLU A 500 27.53 3.00 -16.17
C GLU A 500 26.52 3.97 -15.52
N PRO A 501 26.30 3.93 -14.20
CA PRO A 501 25.25 4.72 -13.54
C PRO A 501 25.43 6.24 -13.64
N GLU A 502 26.66 6.71 -13.87
CA GLU A 502 26.97 8.13 -14.05
C GLU A 502 26.83 8.61 -15.51
N ASN A 503 26.51 7.70 -16.43
CA ASN A 503 26.33 8.03 -17.86
C ASN A 503 24.99 8.80 -18.04
N ARG A 504 25.09 10.12 -18.14
CA ARG A 504 23.93 11.02 -18.24
C ARG A 504 23.08 10.77 -19.48
N GLU A 505 23.74 10.42 -20.61
CA GLU A 505 23.05 10.16 -21.87
C GLU A 505 22.23 8.86 -21.78
N ALA A 506 22.80 7.82 -21.16
CA ALA A 506 22.11 6.56 -20.89
C ALA A 506 20.90 6.76 -19.98
N ARG A 507 21.05 7.52 -18.88
CA ARG A 507 19.96 7.85 -17.96
C ARG A 507 18.86 8.65 -18.67
N ALA A 508 19.20 9.63 -19.48
CA ALA A 508 18.23 10.42 -20.23
C ALA A 508 17.45 9.57 -21.23
N ALA A 509 18.12 8.74 -22.03
CA ALA A 509 17.49 7.85 -23.00
C ALA A 509 16.59 6.81 -22.32
N GLN A 510 17.02 6.25 -21.17
CA GLN A 510 16.22 5.32 -20.39
C GLN A 510 14.97 6.01 -19.82
N ALA A 511 15.09 7.23 -19.32
CA ALA A 511 13.97 8.02 -18.84
C ALA A 511 12.95 8.31 -19.96
N ASP A 512 13.43 8.73 -21.15
CA ASP A 512 12.56 8.96 -22.31
C ASP A 512 11.82 7.67 -22.74
N THR A 513 12.47 6.52 -22.66
CA THR A 513 11.86 5.20 -22.96
C THR A 513 10.78 4.85 -21.92
N LEU A 514 11.06 5.03 -20.63
CA LEU A 514 10.11 4.78 -19.56
C LEU A 514 8.88 5.68 -19.66
N GLU A 515 9.03 6.93 -20.06
CA GLU A 515 7.90 7.83 -20.31
C GLU A 515 6.96 7.29 -21.38
N GLN A 516 7.49 6.82 -22.52
CA GLN A 516 6.65 6.26 -23.58
C GLN A 516 5.87 5.02 -23.11
N LEU A 517 6.52 4.13 -22.33
CA LEU A 517 5.82 2.99 -21.70
C LEU A 517 4.74 3.45 -20.71
N GLY A 518 5.01 4.47 -19.93
CA GLY A 518 4.05 5.06 -19.00
C GLY A 518 2.84 5.68 -19.71
N TYR A 519 3.06 6.36 -20.83
CA TYR A 519 2.00 6.97 -21.62
C TYR A 519 1.08 5.95 -22.30
N GLN A 520 1.61 4.77 -22.67
CA GLN A 520 0.84 3.68 -23.26
C GLN A 520 0.09 2.84 -22.23
N ALA A 521 0.47 2.89 -20.96
CA ALA A 521 -0.06 2.01 -19.94
C ALA A 521 -1.54 2.31 -19.63
N GLU A 522 -2.40 1.29 -19.77
CA GLU A 522 -3.77 1.31 -19.27
C GLU A 522 -3.80 1.20 -17.73
N SER A 523 -2.91 0.36 -17.17
CA SER A 523 -2.75 0.28 -15.72
C SER A 523 -2.13 1.56 -15.17
N SER A 524 -2.85 2.20 -14.26
CA SER A 524 -2.36 3.38 -13.54
C SER A 524 -1.09 3.08 -12.75
N LEU A 525 -1.00 1.88 -12.15
CA LEU A 525 0.18 1.48 -11.37
C LEU A 525 1.41 1.34 -12.29
N TRP A 526 1.26 0.73 -13.46
CA TRP A 526 2.35 0.64 -14.43
C TRP A 526 2.77 2.02 -14.93
N ARG A 527 1.80 2.89 -15.26
CA ARG A 527 2.07 4.28 -15.61
C ARG A 527 2.88 4.97 -14.52
N ASN A 528 2.39 4.91 -13.28
CA ASN A 528 3.03 5.56 -12.15
C ASN A 528 4.45 5.03 -11.89
N ILE A 529 4.67 3.71 -12.00
CA ILE A 529 5.97 3.07 -11.85
C ILE A 529 6.94 3.54 -12.94
N TYR A 530 6.54 3.49 -14.21
CA TYR A 530 7.38 3.92 -15.32
C TYR A 530 7.75 5.41 -15.21
N LEU A 531 6.78 6.28 -14.94
CA LEU A 531 7.02 7.72 -14.83
C LEU A 531 7.83 8.09 -13.57
N SER A 532 7.65 7.36 -12.46
CA SER A 532 8.50 7.53 -11.27
C SER A 532 9.94 7.13 -11.54
N GLY A 533 10.15 6.05 -12.30
CA GLY A 533 11.48 5.62 -12.75
C GLY A 533 12.14 6.65 -13.65
N ALA A 534 11.39 7.23 -14.59
CA ALA A 534 11.88 8.31 -15.46
C ALA A 534 12.29 9.55 -14.65
N ALA A 535 11.45 9.94 -13.69
CA ALA A 535 11.73 11.07 -12.81
C ALA A 535 13.00 10.85 -11.96
N GLU A 536 13.18 9.64 -11.41
CA GLU A 536 14.36 9.29 -10.60
C GLU A 536 15.65 9.26 -11.44
N LEU A 537 15.62 8.76 -12.68
CA LEU A 537 16.76 8.80 -13.59
C LEU A 537 17.23 10.22 -13.88
N ARG A 538 16.31 11.19 -14.00
CA ARG A 538 16.64 12.59 -14.26
C ARG A 538 17.07 13.36 -13.02
N ASN A 539 16.39 13.15 -11.90
CA ASN A 539 16.48 14.02 -10.72
C ASN A 539 17.13 13.34 -9.50
N GLY A 540 17.47 12.05 -9.59
CA GLY A 540 17.88 11.24 -8.44
C GLY A 540 16.70 10.93 -7.50
N VAL A 541 17.00 10.24 -6.40
CA VAL A 541 16.00 9.89 -5.37
C VAL A 541 15.54 11.16 -4.67
N GLN A 542 14.24 11.41 -4.71
CA GLN A 542 13.63 12.54 -4.03
C GLN A 542 13.39 12.23 -2.55
N ALA A 543 13.64 13.21 -1.68
CA ALA A 543 13.31 13.10 -0.27
C ALA A 543 11.80 12.94 -0.08
N GLN A 544 11.42 12.05 0.81
CA GLN A 544 10.03 11.69 1.03
C GLN A 544 9.30 12.71 1.89
N LYS A 545 8.12 13.16 1.42
CA LYS A 545 7.06 13.71 2.27
C LYS A 545 6.11 12.54 2.63
N GLY A 546 6.50 11.71 3.60
CA GLY A 546 5.69 10.55 3.99
C GLY A 546 4.50 10.90 4.85
N MET A 547 3.52 9.98 4.92
CA MET A 547 2.53 9.97 5.99
C MET A 547 3.26 9.88 7.33
N ARG A 548 2.78 10.60 8.34
CA ARG A 548 3.33 10.47 9.69
C ARG A 548 2.87 9.15 10.28
N SER A 549 3.80 8.25 10.51
CA SER A 549 3.54 7.06 11.31
C SER A 549 3.08 7.46 12.70
N THR A 550 2.13 6.72 13.21
CA THR A 550 1.34 7.18 14.32
C THR A 550 1.65 6.47 15.61
N VAL A 551 1.38 7.21 16.66
CA VAL A 551 1.37 6.74 18.04
C VAL A 551 0.61 5.40 18.17
N ASP A 552 -0.48 5.25 17.43
CA ASP A 552 -1.38 4.09 17.55
C ASP A 552 -0.77 2.81 16.98
N LEU A 553 -0.13 2.87 15.80
CA LEU A 553 0.53 1.70 15.21
C LEU A 553 1.73 1.24 16.05
N VAL A 554 2.49 2.21 16.61
CA VAL A 554 3.60 1.88 17.54
C VAL A 554 3.07 1.21 18.81
N LYS A 555 1.98 1.72 19.37
CA LYS A 555 1.35 1.13 20.57
C LYS A 555 0.72 -0.24 20.29
N ALA A 556 0.23 -0.45 19.08
CA ALA A 556 -0.35 -1.74 18.66
C ALA A 556 0.72 -2.83 18.42
N LEU A 557 2.00 -2.45 18.31
CA LEU A 557 3.08 -3.40 18.13
C LEU A 557 3.26 -4.26 19.40
N GLU A 558 2.91 -5.53 19.31
CA GLU A 558 3.10 -6.49 20.40
C GLU A 558 4.60 -6.72 20.66
N PRO A 559 5.00 -7.06 21.91
CA PRO A 559 6.42 -7.27 22.23
C PRO A 559 7.11 -8.35 21.37
N GLY A 560 6.41 -9.41 21.00
CA GLY A 560 6.93 -10.42 20.08
C GLY A 560 7.32 -9.81 18.73
N MET A 561 6.41 -9.09 18.09
CA MET A 561 6.67 -8.40 16.83
C MET A 561 7.79 -7.36 16.94
N PHE A 562 7.94 -6.70 18.11
CA PHE A 562 9.07 -5.80 18.37
C PHE A 562 10.41 -6.55 18.32
N PHE A 563 10.50 -7.74 18.93
CA PHE A 563 11.73 -8.55 18.87
C PHE A 563 11.97 -9.14 17.48
N ASP A 564 10.92 -9.53 16.75
CA ASP A 564 11.06 -9.95 15.35
C ASP A 564 11.61 -8.81 14.49
N PHE A 565 11.11 -7.59 14.67
CA PHE A 565 11.63 -6.42 13.95
C PHE A 565 13.06 -6.05 14.38
N MET A 566 13.40 -6.22 15.67
CA MET A 566 14.77 -6.06 16.16
C MET A 566 15.71 -7.07 15.47
N ALA A 567 15.26 -8.32 15.29
CA ALA A 567 16.01 -9.36 14.58
C ALA A 567 16.20 -9.01 13.10
N VAL A 568 15.18 -8.45 12.43
CA VAL A 568 15.29 -7.96 11.05
C VAL A 568 16.33 -6.83 10.92
N ARG A 569 16.46 -5.99 11.95
CA ARG A 569 17.45 -4.89 11.99
C ARG A 569 18.86 -5.31 12.36
N LEU A 570 19.05 -6.51 12.88
CA LEU A 570 20.37 -6.97 13.28
C LEU A 570 21.31 -7.06 12.06
N ASP A 571 22.44 -6.36 12.13
CA ASP A 571 23.54 -6.54 11.17
C ASP A 571 24.33 -7.79 11.57
N SER A 572 24.03 -8.91 10.89
CA SER A 572 24.67 -10.20 11.19
C SER A 572 26.19 -10.15 11.09
N ASN A 573 26.77 -9.32 10.20
CA ASN A 573 28.22 -9.19 10.06
C ASN A 573 28.86 -8.55 11.30
N LYS A 574 28.16 -7.62 11.95
CA LYS A 574 28.60 -7.04 13.22
C LYS A 574 28.36 -7.97 14.41
N ALA A 575 27.35 -8.83 14.29
CA ALA A 575 26.92 -9.69 15.38
C ALA A 575 27.68 -11.01 15.47
N VAL A 576 28.37 -11.44 14.42
CA VAL A 576 29.22 -12.64 14.44
C VAL A 576 30.30 -12.50 15.50
N GLY A 577 30.45 -13.52 16.35
CA GLY A 577 31.40 -13.54 17.48
C GLY A 577 30.87 -12.90 18.76
N HIS A 578 29.65 -12.39 18.76
CA HIS A 578 28.99 -11.85 19.96
C HIS A 578 27.86 -12.79 20.39
N ASP A 579 28.08 -13.59 21.44
CA ASP A 579 27.04 -14.40 22.06
C ASP A 579 26.44 -13.67 23.26
N MET A 580 25.12 -13.65 23.40
CA MET A 580 24.39 -13.00 24.48
C MET A 580 23.14 -13.77 24.87
N ALA A 581 22.86 -13.82 26.16
CA ALA A 581 21.60 -14.30 26.73
C ALA A 581 20.97 -13.15 27.53
N LEU A 582 19.89 -12.57 27.07
CA LEU A 582 19.23 -11.46 27.71
C LEU A 582 17.80 -11.86 28.14
N ASN A 583 17.41 -11.46 29.34
CA ASN A 583 16.01 -11.49 29.74
C ASN A 583 15.38 -10.11 29.55
N TRP A 584 14.18 -10.08 28.99
CA TRP A 584 13.38 -8.88 28.90
C TRP A 584 12.03 -9.11 29.57
N VAL A 585 11.66 -8.25 30.53
CA VAL A 585 10.44 -8.42 31.35
C VAL A 585 9.58 -7.17 31.23
N PHE A 586 8.38 -7.34 30.67
CA PHE A 586 7.38 -6.28 30.64
C PHE A 586 6.52 -6.36 31.91
N SER A 587 6.71 -5.40 32.81
CA SER A 587 6.12 -5.41 34.15
C SER A 587 4.58 -5.25 34.15
N ASP A 588 4.07 -4.44 33.22
CA ASP A 588 2.62 -4.20 33.02
C ASP A 588 1.91 -5.38 32.36
N LEU A 589 2.58 -6.14 31.49
CA LEU A 589 2.04 -7.33 30.85
C LEU A 589 2.31 -8.62 31.65
N LYS A 590 3.21 -8.56 32.64
CA LYS A 590 3.71 -9.74 33.39
C LYS A 590 4.28 -10.83 32.46
N LYS A 591 4.82 -10.43 31.31
CA LYS A 591 5.39 -11.31 30.27
C LYS A 591 6.90 -11.20 30.22
N PRO A 592 7.65 -12.29 30.48
CA PRO A 592 9.08 -12.36 30.22
C PRO A 592 9.38 -12.86 28.82
N PHE A 593 10.52 -12.45 28.29
CA PHE A 593 11.09 -12.91 27.02
C PHE A 593 12.55 -13.26 27.22
N ALA A 594 12.95 -14.46 26.80
CA ALA A 594 14.34 -14.89 26.78
C ALA A 594 14.92 -14.65 25.39
N LEU A 595 15.79 -13.66 25.23
CA LEU A 595 16.48 -13.33 23.98
C LEU A 595 17.83 -14.02 23.92
N THR A 596 18.16 -14.57 22.76
CA THR A 596 19.46 -15.19 22.48
C THR A 596 20.06 -14.58 21.22
N LEU A 597 21.22 -13.97 21.31
CA LEU A 597 22.07 -13.66 20.17
C LEU A 597 23.16 -14.73 20.07
N ARG A 598 23.20 -15.43 18.95
CA ARG A 598 24.22 -16.46 18.68
C ARG A 598 24.39 -16.63 17.18
N ASN A 599 25.60 -16.88 16.72
CA ASN A 599 25.90 -17.08 15.30
C ASN A 599 25.45 -15.90 14.41
N GLY A 600 25.40 -14.66 14.94
CA GLY A 600 24.90 -13.50 14.24
C GLY A 600 23.38 -13.45 14.06
N VAL A 601 22.61 -14.25 14.82
CA VAL A 601 21.15 -14.36 14.75
C VAL A 601 20.53 -14.05 16.10
N LEU A 602 19.54 -13.17 16.14
CA LEU A 602 18.74 -12.86 17.32
C LEU A 602 17.45 -13.68 17.31
N THR A 603 17.22 -14.43 18.38
CA THR A 603 15.97 -15.18 18.58
C THR A 603 15.39 -14.87 19.96
N TYR A 604 14.09 -15.16 20.15
CA TYR A 604 13.46 -15.01 21.46
C TYR A 604 12.48 -16.13 21.76
N ARG A 605 12.17 -16.30 23.05
CA ARG A 605 11.10 -17.16 23.56
C ARG A 605 10.22 -16.36 24.52
N GLU A 606 8.96 -16.25 24.17
CA GLU A 606 7.93 -15.66 25.00
C GLU A 606 7.61 -16.57 26.21
N GLY A 607 7.30 -15.96 27.35
CA GLY A 607 6.95 -16.69 28.57
C GLY A 607 8.13 -17.37 29.29
N SER A 608 9.37 -17.15 28.83
CA SER A 608 10.56 -17.82 29.32
C SER A 608 11.62 -16.82 29.81
N LYS A 609 12.55 -17.31 30.65
CA LYS A 609 13.76 -16.60 31.06
C LYS A 609 14.98 -17.53 30.98
N HIS A 610 16.12 -16.98 30.58
CA HIS A 610 17.40 -17.65 30.77
C HIS A 610 17.74 -17.72 32.27
N ALA A 611 18.08 -18.89 32.75
CA ALA A 611 18.49 -19.08 34.15
C ALA A 611 19.81 -18.34 34.44
N LYS A 612 20.70 -18.24 33.43
CA LYS A 612 21.97 -17.53 33.48
C LYS A 612 21.98 -16.50 32.34
N ALA A 613 21.30 -15.39 32.56
CA ALA A 613 21.30 -14.29 31.60
C ALA A 613 22.50 -13.36 31.85
N ASP A 614 23.07 -12.80 30.79
CA ASP A 614 24.08 -11.75 30.88
C ASP A 614 23.48 -10.49 31.51
N ALA A 615 22.23 -10.16 31.13
CA ALA A 615 21.48 -9.08 31.75
C ALA A 615 19.97 -9.38 31.74
N THR A 616 19.25 -8.80 32.69
CA THR A 616 17.79 -8.76 32.74
C THR A 616 17.32 -7.30 32.67
N ILE A 617 16.55 -6.98 31.64
CA ILE A 617 15.97 -5.67 31.39
C ILE A 617 14.50 -5.71 31.81
N THR A 618 14.12 -4.89 32.80
CA THR A 618 12.72 -4.77 33.24
C THR A 618 12.20 -3.38 32.92
N MET A 619 11.10 -3.31 32.18
CA MET A 619 10.40 -2.06 31.84
C MET A 619 8.90 -2.33 31.63
N SER A 620 8.07 -1.29 31.51
CA SER A 620 6.70 -1.43 31.03
C SER A 620 6.66 -1.41 29.50
N LYS A 621 5.63 -2.02 28.89
CA LYS A 621 5.32 -1.84 27.45
C LYS A 621 5.11 -0.37 27.14
N ALA A 622 4.44 0.37 28.03
CA ALA A 622 4.23 1.80 27.90
C ALA A 622 5.56 2.59 27.82
N THR A 623 6.59 2.19 28.59
CA THR A 623 7.93 2.80 28.49
C THR A 623 8.59 2.48 27.15
N LEU A 624 8.49 1.24 26.66
CA LEU A 624 8.98 0.87 25.34
C LEU A 624 8.31 1.72 24.24
N ASP A 625 7.00 1.92 24.33
CA ASP A 625 6.25 2.75 23.36
C ASP A 625 6.73 4.20 23.36
N ARG A 626 6.97 4.79 24.54
CA ARG A 626 7.51 6.15 24.66
C ARG A 626 8.90 6.28 24.04
N ILE A 627 9.74 5.26 24.17
CA ILE A 627 11.06 5.21 23.54
C ILE A 627 10.93 5.13 22.02
N ASN A 628 10.08 4.22 21.51
CA ASN A 628 9.82 4.07 20.08
C ASN A 628 9.23 5.35 19.46
N LEU A 629 8.44 6.10 20.22
CA LEU A 629 7.85 7.39 19.83
C LEU A 629 8.79 8.60 20.06
N ARG A 630 10.02 8.38 20.53
CA ARG A 630 11.00 9.43 20.88
C ARG A 630 10.52 10.43 21.94
N GLN A 631 9.58 10.04 22.77
CA GLN A 631 9.12 10.84 23.89
C GLN A 631 10.10 10.80 25.07
N ILE A 632 10.93 9.77 25.14
CA ILE A 632 12.03 9.59 26.05
C ILE A 632 13.13 8.79 25.34
N ASP A 633 14.39 9.06 25.63
CA ASP A 633 15.49 8.20 25.20
C ASP A 633 15.82 7.11 26.25
N LEU A 634 16.54 6.08 25.82
CA LEU A 634 16.88 4.95 26.68
C LEU A 634 17.70 5.37 27.92
N PRO A 635 18.74 6.24 27.80
CA PRO A 635 19.48 6.74 28.97
C PRO A 635 18.59 7.51 29.95
N ALA A 636 17.68 8.35 29.47
CA ALA A 636 16.77 9.09 30.34
C ALA A 636 15.78 8.16 31.04
N ALA A 637 15.24 7.14 30.34
CA ALA A 637 14.36 6.15 30.95
C ALA A 637 15.03 5.32 32.02
N ILE A 638 16.30 4.95 31.82
CA ILE A 638 17.13 4.28 32.85
C ILE A 638 17.36 5.23 34.05
N LYS A 639 17.74 6.47 33.79
CA LYS A 639 18.00 7.48 34.86
C LYS A 639 16.73 7.77 35.69
N GLN A 640 15.56 7.76 35.08
CA GLN A 640 14.26 7.96 35.73
C GLN A 640 13.73 6.71 36.43
N GLY A 641 14.44 5.57 36.34
CA GLY A 641 14.03 4.31 36.97
C GLY A 641 12.88 3.59 36.24
N GLU A 642 12.49 4.05 35.04
CA GLU A 642 11.49 3.37 34.21
C GLU A 642 12.02 2.08 33.57
N ILE A 643 13.35 1.97 33.48
CA ILE A 643 14.07 0.77 33.04
C ILE A 643 15.06 0.36 34.14
N LYS A 644 14.91 -0.87 34.59
CA LYS A 644 15.85 -1.51 35.51
C LYS A 644 16.69 -2.54 34.75
N ILE A 645 17.99 -2.48 34.88
CA ILE A 645 18.91 -3.45 34.28
C ILE A 645 19.68 -4.14 35.42
N GLU A 646 19.57 -5.45 35.50
CA GLU A 646 20.29 -6.32 36.41
C GLU A 646 21.30 -7.15 35.61
N GLY A 647 22.53 -7.31 36.12
CA GLY A 647 23.63 -7.97 35.44
C GLY A 647 24.47 -7.03 34.58
N ASN A 648 24.99 -7.52 33.45
CA ASN A 648 25.89 -6.75 32.58
C ASN A 648 25.10 -5.86 31.59
N GLY A 649 24.78 -4.64 31.99
CA GLY A 649 24.07 -3.68 31.14
C GLY A 649 24.82 -3.27 29.86
N GLN A 650 26.14 -3.49 29.75
CA GLN A 650 26.89 -3.19 28.53
C GLN A 650 26.42 -4.09 27.35
N LYS A 651 25.94 -5.31 27.64
CA LYS A 651 25.43 -6.23 26.64
C LYS A 651 24.21 -5.68 25.88
N LEU A 652 23.34 -4.92 26.54
CA LEU A 652 22.26 -4.21 25.88
C LEU A 652 22.79 -3.15 24.90
N GLY A 653 23.79 -2.38 25.33
CA GLY A 653 24.44 -1.38 24.47
C GLY A 653 25.15 -2.00 23.28
N GLU A 654 25.82 -3.14 23.44
CA GLU A 654 26.44 -3.91 22.37
C GLU A 654 25.36 -4.34 21.35
N LEU A 655 24.26 -4.95 21.80
CA LEU A 655 23.15 -5.35 20.92
C LEU A 655 22.59 -4.16 20.14
N MET A 656 22.32 -3.03 20.83
CA MET A 656 21.80 -1.83 20.18
C MET A 656 22.76 -1.27 19.10
N GLY A 657 24.07 -1.35 19.33
CA GLY A 657 25.09 -0.92 18.37
C GLY A 657 25.19 -1.78 17.10
N MET A 658 24.63 -2.99 17.13
CA MET A 658 24.59 -3.90 15.99
C MET A 658 23.32 -3.74 15.14
N LEU A 659 22.35 -2.93 15.57
CA LEU A 659 21.09 -2.74 14.82
C LEU A 659 21.25 -1.71 13.70
N ALA A 660 20.91 -2.09 12.49
CA ALA A 660 20.88 -1.19 11.34
C ALA A 660 19.70 -0.22 11.41
N THR A 661 19.86 0.93 10.77
CA THR A 661 18.78 1.87 10.48
C THR A 661 18.48 1.82 8.98
N PHE A 662 17.24 1.56 8.62
CA PHE A 662 16.82 1.53 7.22
C PHE A 662 16.38 2.93 6.76
N SER A 663 16.70 3.26 5.51
CA SER A 663 16.24 4.49 4.84
C SER A 663 15.35 4.11 3.67
N PRO A 664 14.19 4.77 3.49
CA PRO A 664 13.36 4.57 2.30
C PRO A 664 13.90 5.32 1.07
N SER A 665 15.06 5.98 1.17
CA SER A 665 15.66 6.76 0.08
C SER A 665 16.75 5.96 -0.64
N PHE A 666 16.48 4.70 -0.97
CA PHE A 666 17.38 3.89 -1.80
C PHE A 666 17.02 3.99 -3.28
N ASN A 667 18.02 3.77 -4.16
CA ASN A 667 17.84 3.76 -5.60
C ASN A 667 16.97 2.57 -6.04
N ILE A 668 16.18 2.75 -7.10
CA ILE A 668 15.41 1.67 -7.75
C ILE A 668 15.87 1.44 -9.19
N VAL A 669 16.14 2.51 -9.93
CA VAL A 669 16.48 2.46 -11.36
C VAL A 669 17.97 2.59 -11.64
N THR A 670 18.79 2.70 -10.63
CA THR A 670 20.26 2.69 -10.68
C THR A 670 20.78 1.78 -9.56
N PRO A 671 22.05 1.33 -9.63
CA PRO A 671 22.70 0.56 -8.56
C PRO A 671 22.68 1.25 -7.22
#